data_d71979b6fd4dc39975864c18bf60f45f
#
_entry.id   d71979b6fd4dc39975864c18bf60f45f
#
_cell.length_a   1.000
_cell.length_b   1.000
_cell.length_c   1.000
_cell.angle_alpha   90.00
_cell.angle_beta   90.00
_cell.angle_gamma   90.00
#
_symmetry.space_group_name_H-M   'P 1'
#
loop_
_entity.id
_entity.type
_entity.pdbx_description
1 polymer ?
#
loop_
_entity_poly.entity_id
_entity_poly.type
_entity_poly.pdbx_seq_one_letter_code
_entity_poly.pdbx_strand_id
1 'polypeptide(L)'
;MRDFRDSLPFPRASEQFLADTQMRANLRKATATIREKRSNLVAEKKDFEELRTSAAAIKDGALGRLDALLEELEANVVAAGGQVHFARDADEANRVVVGIVTRHRASEVVKVKSMTTAEIRLNEALVRAGIDVVETDLAELIVQLGEDLPSHIVVPAIHRNRAEIRRIFEEKMPREITGDGFPSDDPAALAAAARTHLRSRFLRARVAVSGANFAIAESGSMVVVESEGNGRMCLTLPEVLISVVGIDKVIPRFADLEVFLQLLACSATGERMSPYTSMWRGVSSRDGPSEFHLVLLDNGRSATLRDPVGRQALRCIRCAACLNVCPVYERVGGHAYGSVYPGPIGAVLTPQLQQVSTDPVAEALPFASTLCGACAEVCPVRIDIPRLLVHLRFKTIERRESRGLGAERAAMTAAAAVLSSPRRFEALERVSGWVGGFVFPSGRTRARLGPLRRWTAARDAPVPPRQPFRAWWRSAHGNGGAALGELARSPADARSARRSRRAAPRAAQLLGSAMLWWSDRRRQGASGEHRASYDDEPSEEGGVVSAVRLALRDSPMAPAAVPRSYAGAGGWGSEHATEPSEHAIEPSEHAIELFVERFCSYGGEVSRATPGTVAAAVGAVLEKRSSRWIVVPEDLPEPWLPTKGDFRVERDDRVGPALDLDARDAAVVACALAIAETGTVVLDGGVGQGRRALSLLPDHLVVVVEAHQVVAGLPDAMRRLRPESNQTWISGPSATVDIELVRVQGVHGPRKLDVVLVDA
;
A
#
# COMPACT_ATOMS: atom_id res chain seq x y z
N MET A 1 -17.78 -13.76 -12.43
CA MET A 1 -16.69 -13.20 -11.56
C MET A 1 -17.03 -13.56 -10.11
N ARG A 2 -16.09 -14.11 -9.34
CA ARG A 2 -16.28 -14.37 -7.91
C ARG A 2 -16.46 -13.04 -7.17
N ASP A 3 -17.23 -13.06 -6.08
CA ASP A 3 -17.54 -11.88 -5.27
C ASP A 3 -17.12 -12.09 -3.82
N PHE A 4 -16.51 -11.09 -3.19
CA PHE A 4 -16.18 -11.14 -1.77
C PHE A 4 -17.41 -11.31 -0.87
N ARG A 5 -18.61 -10.92 -1.31
CA ARG A 5 -19.86 -11.13 -0.57
C ARG A 5 -20.23 -12.62 -0.39
N ASP A 6 -19.78 -13.46 -1.32
CA ASP A 6 -20.02 -14.90 -1.26
C ASP A 6 -18.99 -15.62 -0.37
N SER A 7 -18.11 -14.85 0.29
CA SER A 7 -17.03 -15.38 1.10
C SER A 7 -17.55 -15.95 2.43
N LEU A 8 -16.95 -17.03 2.84
CA LEU A 8 -17.21 -17.60 4.16
C LEU A 8 -16.49 -16.80 5.25
N PRO A 9 -17.03 -16.73 6.49
CA PRO A 9 -16.30 -16.18 7.61
C PRO A 9 -14.93 -16.86 7.78
N PHE A 10 -13.93 -16.08 8.19
CA PHE A 10 -12.52 -16.49 8.24
C PHE A 10 -12.26 -17.90 8.81
N PRO A 11 -12.91 -18.34 9.92
CA PRO A 11 -12.65 -19.69 10.46
C PRO A 11 -12.99 -20.82 9.50
N ARG A 12 -14.06 -20.69 8.70
CA ARG A 12 -14.46 -21.69 7.70
C ARG A 12 -13.65 -21.56 6.41
N ALA A 13 -13.44 -20.34 5.94
CA ALA A 13 -12.60 -20.07 4.77
C ALA A 13 -11.18 -20.59 4.97
N SER A 14 -10.57 -20.36 6.14
CA SER A 14 -9.21 -20.81 6.45
C SER A 14 -9.07 -22.33 6.43
N GLU A 15 -10.08 -23.10 6.87
CA GLU A 15 -10.07 -24.58 6.78
C GLU A 15 -9.95 -25.05 5.32
N GLN A 16 -10.64 -24.37 4.40
CA GLN A 16 -10.60 -24.68 2.97
C GLN A 16 -9.23 -24.37 2.35
N PHE A 17 -8.70 -23.14 2.57
CA PHE A 17 -7.44 -22.71 1.97
C PHE A 17 -6.20 -23.37 2.58
N LEU A 18 -6.26 -23.88 3.80
CA LEU A 18 -5.19 -24.67 4.39
C LEU A 18 -4.93 -25.99 3.64
N ALA A 19 -5.90 -26.51 2.90
CA ALA A 19 -5.74 -27.70 2.08
C ALA A 19 -4.97 -27.45 0.77
N ASP A 20 -4.94 -26.19 0.29
CA ASP A 20 -4.24 -25.81 -0.93
C ASP A 20 -2.72 -25.72 -0.69
N THR A 21 -2.02 -26.81 -1.01
CA THR A 21 -0.57 -26.92 -0.80
C THR A 21 0.22 -26.10 -1.80
N GLN A 22 -0.29 -25.92 -3.05
CA GLN A 22 0.38 -25.13 -4.09
C GLN A 22 0.35 -23.63 -3.77
N MET A 23 -0.84 -23.09 -3.48
CA MET A 23 -0.99 -21.71 -3.03
C MET A 23 -0.08 -21.42 -1.83
N ARG A 24 -0.02 -22.29 -0.83
CA ARG A 24 0.83 -22.14 0.35
C ARG A 24 2.32 -22.15 0.03
N ALA A 25 2.75 -22.94 -0.96
CA ALA A 25 4.12 -22.96 -1.42
C ALA A 25 4.47 -21.63 -2.12
N ASN A 26 3.60 -21.14 -3.01
CA ASN A 26 3.75 -19.87 -3.72
C ASN A 26 3.86 -18.69 -2.74
N LEU A 27 2.92 -18.59 -1.79
CA LEU A 27 2.91 -17.54 -0.77
C LEU A 27 4.16 -17.55 0.10
N ARG A 28 4.60 -18.73 0.56
CA ARG A 28 5.82 -18.83 1.38
C ARG A 28 7.06 -18.35 0.63
N LYS A 29 7.24 -18.77 -0.62
CA LYS A 29 8.35 -18.34 -1.48
C LYS A 29 8.33 -16.83 -1.66
N ALA A 30 7.19 -16.30 -2.09
CA ALA A 30 7.03 -14.88 -2.40
C ALA A 30 7.23 -13.98 -1.16
N THR A 31 6.54 -14.27 -0.06
CA THR A 31 6.67 -13.47 1.16
C THR A 31 8.08 -13.55 1.76
N ALA A 32 8.77 -14.70 1.66
CA ALA A 32 10.14 -14.83 2.13
C ALA A 32 11.10 -13.96 1.32
N THR A 33 11.01 -14.00 -0.01
CA THR A 33 11.82 -13.17 -0.92
C THR A 33 11.63 -11.68 -0.66
N ILE A 34 10.38 -11.23 -0.50
CA ILE A 34 10.09 -9.81 -0.21
C ILE A 34 10.63 -9.41 1.16
N ARG A 35 10.47 -10.25 2.18
CA ARG A 35 11.04 -9.98 3.53
C ARG A 35 12.54 -9.82 3.51
N GLU A 36 13.25 -10.70 2.79
CA GLU A 36 14.71 -10.65 2.67
C GLU A 36 15.17 -9.36 1.99
N LYS A 37 14.62 -9.03 0.81
CA LYS A 37 14.93 -7.79 0.08
C LYS A 37 14.69 -6.55 0.96
N ARG A 38 13.53 -6.50 1.62
CA ARG A 38 13.20 -5.40 2.53
C ARG A 38 14.16 -5.31 3.70
N SER A 39 14.51 -6.43 4.32
CA SER A 39 15.42 -6.46 5.47
C SER A 39 16.80 -5.91 5.10
N ASN A 40 17.32 -6.30 3.94
CA ASN A 40 18.60 -5.83 3.43
C ASN A 40 18.57 -4.31 3.21
N LEU A 41 17.54 -3.82 2.52
CA LEU A 41 17.41 -2.38 2.24
C LEU A 41 17.20 -1.54 3.50
N VAL A 42 16.40 -2.00 4.45
CA VAL A 42 16.21 -1.31 5.75
C VAL A 42 17.50 -1.27 6.55
N ALA A 43 18.35 -2.32 6.49
CA ALA A 43 19.64 -2.32 7.18
C ALA A 43 20.62 -1.29 6.60
N GLU A 44 20.52 -0.96 5.30
CA GLU A 44 21.32 0.09 4.66
C GLU A 44 20.85 1.51 5.04
N LYS A 45 19.55 1.68 5.31
CA LYS A 45 18.92 2.98 5.55
C LYS A 45 18.89 3.33 7.03
N LYS A 46 19.92 4.07 7.48
CA LYS A 46 20.19 4.37 8.91
C LYS A 46 19.08 5.20 9.58
N ASP A 47 18.35 6.00 8.81
CA ASP A 47 17.28 6.91 9.25
C ASP A 47 15.87 6.35 9.05
N PHE A 48 15.75 5.04 8.80
CA PHE A 48 14.46 4.40 8.53
C PHE A 48 13.43 4.56 9.66
N GLU A 49 13.87 4.54 10.93
CA GLU A 49 12.97 4.73 12.07
C GLU A 49 12.51 6.17 12.23
N GLU A 50 13.36 7.13 11.91
CA GLU A 50 13.05 8.55 11.86
C GLU A 50 12.02 8.84 10.77
N LEU A 51 12.21 8.31 9.56
CA LEU A 51 11.26 8.41 8.46
C LEU A 51 9.89 7.80 8.82
N ARG A 52 9.84 6.64 9.48
CA ARG A 52 8.59 6.03 9.96
C ARG A 52 7.87 6.93 10.97
N THR A 53 8.63 7.60 11.84
CA THR A 53 8.07 8.54 12.82
C THR A 53 7.49 9.76 12.14
N SER A 54 8.22 10.32 11.18
CA SER A 54 7.77 11.47 10.37
C SER A 54 6.51 11.13 9.56
N ALA A 55 6.50 9.96 8.89
CA ALA A 55 5.34 9.50 8.13
C ALA A 55 4.09 9.34 9.00
N ALA A 56 4.22 8.79 10.20
CA ALA A 56 3.11 8.67 11.14
C ALA A 56 2.60 10.05 11.59
N ALA A 57 3.51 10.99 11.88
CA ALA A 57 3.17 12.35 12.29
C ALA A 57 2.50 13.15 11.16
N ILE A 58 3.00 13.04 9.91
CA ILE A 58 2.36 13.66 8.73
C ILE A 58 0.93 13.14 8.58
N LYS A 59 0.72 11.82 8.67
CA LYS A 59 -0.63 11.24 8.57
C LYS A 59 -1.54 11.67 9.72
N ASP A 60 -1.05 11.73 10.95
CA ASP A 60 -1.85 12.24 12.07
C ASP A 60 -2.19 13.72 11.90
N GLY A 61 -1.23 14.52 11.47
CA GLY A 61 -1.44 15.95 11.18
C GLY A 61 -2.47 16.16 10.07
N ALA A 62 -2.43 15.33 9.02
CA ALA A 62 -3.42 15.35 7.94
C ALA A 62 -4.81 14.96 8.43
N LEU A 63 -4.92 13.85 9.18
CA LEU A 63 -6.18 13.37 9.73
C LEU A 63 -6.78 14.37 10.72
N GLY A 64 -5.94 15.08 11.51
CA GLY A 64 -6.41 16.05 12.51
C GLY A 64 -6.99 17.35 11.95
N ARG A 65 -6.80 17.62 10.66
CA ARG A 65 -7.35 18.78 9.93
C ARG A 65 -7.89 18.39 8.55
N LEU A 66 -8.41 17.17 8.46
CA LEU A 66 -8.80 16.60 7.18
C LEU A 66 -9.90 17.39 6.49
N ASP A 67 -10.83 18.00 7.23
CA ASP A 67 -11.88 18.87 6.70
C ASP A 67 -11.29 20.06 5.92
N ALA A 68 -10.34 20.79 6.52
CA ALA A 68 -9.68 21.93 5.86
C ALA A 68 -8.84 21.46 4.64
N LEU A 69 -8.14 20.32 4.74
CA LEU A 69 -7.36 19.79 3.63
C LEU A 69 -8.23 19.31 2.47
N LEU A 70 -9.45 18.83 2.73
CA LEU A 70 -10.40 18.46 1.66
C LEU A 70 -10.88 19.71 0.91
N GLU A 71 -11.19 20.81 1.61
CA GLU A 71 -11.56 22.08 1.01
C GLU A 71 -10.41 22.69 0.20
N GLU A 72 -9.17 22.65 0.72
CA GLU A 72 -7.96 23.10 0.03
C GLU A 72 -7.71 22.27 -1.25
N LEU A 73 -7.81 20.94 -1.15
CA LEU A 73 -7.66 20.04 -2.28
C LEU A 73 -8.70 20.31 -3.37
N GLU A 74 -9.97 20.48 -3.00
CA GLU A 74 -11.04 20.82 -3.93
C GLU A 74 -10.75 22.13 -4.67
N ALA A 75 -10.42 23.19 -3.92
CA ALA A 75 -10.12 24.48 -4.51
C ALA A 75 -8.97 24.42 -5.53
N ASN A 76 -7.89 23.69 -5.19
CA ASN A 76 -6.72 23.55 -6.06
C ASN A 76 -6.98 22.68 -7.30
N VAL A 77 -7.79 21.61 -7.17
CA VAL A 77 -8.20 20.78 -8.31
C VAL A 77 -9.09 21.57 -9.26
N VAL A 78 -10.06 22.32 -8.73
CA VAL A 78 -10.96 23.17 -9.54
C VAL A 78 -10.19 24.28 -10.22
N ALA A 79 -9.25 24.94 -9.54
CA ALA A 79 -8.36 25.95 -10.13
C ALA A 79 -7.51 25.40 -11.29
N ALA A 80 -7.22 24.10 -11.29
CA ALA A 80 -6.52 23.41 -12.37
C ALA A 80 -7.47 22.87 -13.47
N GLY A 81 -8.76 23.25 -13.47
CA GLY A 81 -9.76 22.83 -14.46
C GLY A 81 -10.39 21.47 -14.20
N GLY A 82 -10.10 20.82 -13.07
CA GLY A 82 -10.75 19.56 -12.69
C GLY A 82 -12.11 19.76 -12.04
N GLN A 83 -12.85 18.66 -11.90
CA GLN A 83 -14.14 18.61 -11.20
C GLN A 83 -14.03 17.70 -10.02
N VAL A 84 -14.52 18.12 -8.84
CA VAL A 84 -14.48 17.33 -7.60
C VAL A 84 -15.88 16.87 -7.23
N HIS A 85 -15.97 15.60 -6.86
CA HIS A 85 -17.20 14.94 -6.43
C HIS A 85 -16.96 14.30 -5.07
N PHE A 86 -17.77 14.63 -4.08
CA PHE A 86 -17.74 13.98 -2.78
C PHE A 86 -18.74 12.81 -2.76
N ALA A 87 -18.27 11.63 -2.41
CA ALA A 87 -19.10 10.43 -2.29
C ALA A 87 -19.09 9.89 -0.86
N ARG A 88 -20.25 9.82 -0.23
CA ARG A 88 -20.43 9.34 1.14
C ARG A 88 -20.19 7.84 1.26
N ASP A 89 -20.57 7.10 0.23
CA ASP A 89 -20.56 5.65 0.21
C ASP A 89 -20.23 5.07 -1.20
N ALA A 90 -20.19 3.75 -1.28
CA ALA A 90 -19.91 3.02 -2.51
C ALA A 90 -20.96 3.26 -3.61
N ASP A 91 -22.23 3.36 -3.26
CA ASP A 91 -23.31 3.52 -4.22
C ASP A 91 -23.29 4.92 -4.85
N GLU A 92 -23.01 5.95 -4.05
CA GLU A 92 -22.85 7.32 -4.55
C GLU A 92 -21.64 7.45 -5.47
N ALA A 93 -20.48 6.92 -5.07
CA ALA A 93 -19.29 6.91 -5.91
C ALA A 93 -19.52 6.19 -7.25
N ASN A 94 -20.14 5.01 -7.20
CA ASN A 94 -20.46 4.24 -8.39
C ASN A 94 -21.43 4.99 -9.32
N ARG A 95 -22.47 5.65 -8.78
CA ARG A 95 -23.39 6.48 -9.58
C ARG A 95 -22.66 7.61 -10.29
N VAL A 96 -21.74 8.30 -9.59
CA VAL A 96 -20.94 9.39 -10.18
C VAL A 96 -20.08 8.85 -11.32
N VAL A 97 -19.30 7.81 -11.10
CA VAL A 97 -18.38 7.25 -12.11
C VAL A 97 -19.15 6.72 -13.32
N VAL A 98 -20.19 5.88 -13.10
CA VAL A 98 -21.02 5.34 -14.18
C VAL A 98 -21.69 6.47 -14.96
N GLY A 99 -22.19 7.51 -14.28
CA GLY A 99 -22.80 8.67 -14.91
C GLY A 99 -21.84 9.44 -15.82
N ILE A 100 -20.57 9.61 -15.41
CA ILE A 100 -19.54 10.25 -16.23
C ILE A 100 -19.25 9.40 -17.47
N VAL A 101 -18.97 8.11 -17.31
CA VAL A 101 -18.66 7.20 -18.42
C VAL A 101 -19.81 7.14 -19.43
N THR A 102 -21.06 7.04 -18.95
CA THR A 102 -22.26 7.00 -19.81
C THR A 102 -22.45 8.31 -20.59
N ARG A 103 -22.18 9.47 -19.98
CA ARG A 103 -22.24 10.79 -20.63
C ARG A 103 -21.31 10.87 -21.83
N HIS A 104 -20.13 10.26 -21.71
CA HIS A 104 -19.16 10.17 -22.80
C HIS A 104 -19.45 9.04 -23.80
N ARG A 105 -20.53 8.28 -23.63
CA ARG A 105 -20.91 7.15 -24.50
C ARG A 105 -19.77 6.13 -24.66
N ALA A 106 -18.94 5.97 -23.66
CA ALA A 106 -17.87 5.00 -23.67
C ALA A 106 -18.43 3.60 -23.35
N SER A 107 -18.18 2.65 -24.23
CA SER A 107 -18.53 1.23 -24.03
C SER A 107 -17.46 0.44 -23.30
N GLU A 108 -16.23 0.99 -23.21
CA GLU A 108 -15.06 0.38 -22.57
C GLU A 108 -14.33 1.43 -21.73
N VAL A 109 -13.81 1.05 -20.57
CA VAL A 109 -12.90 1.86 -19.77
C VAL A 109 -11.63 1.07 -19.47
N VAL A 110 -10.47 1.73 -19.54
CA VAL A 110 -9.20 1.18 -19.02
C VAL A 110 -9.04 1.61 -17.56
N LYS A 111 -8.59 0.70 -16.71
CA LYS A 111 -8.54 0.95 -15.28
C LYS A 111 -7.18 0.63 -14.68
N VAL A 112 -6.61 1.59 -13.95
CA VAL A 112 -5.44 1.39 -13.10
C VAL A 112 -5.87 0.62 -11.86
N LYS A 113 -5.06 -0.35 -11.43
CA LYS A 113 -5.25 -1.06 -10.17
C LYS A 113 -5.50 -0.08 -9.02
N SER A 114 -6.59 -0.25 -8.32
CA SER A 114 -6.95 0.59 -7.19
C SER A 114 -7.73 -0.18 -6.14
N MET A 115 -7.21 -0.24 -4.93
CA MET A 115 -7.89 -0.84 -3.79
C MET A 115 -9.19 -0.09 -3.44
N THR A 116 -9.24 1.23 -3.69
CA THR A 116 -10.42 2.06 -3.42
C THR A 116 -11.54 1.73 -4.39
N THR A 117 -11.25 1.53 -5.68
CA THR A 117 -12.25 1.12 -6.66
C THR A 117 -12.74 -0.31 -6.44
N ALA A 118 -11.85 -1.20 -6.00
CA ALA A 118 -12.23 -2.56 -5.60
C ALA A 118 -13.11 -2.57 -4.34
N GLU A 119 -12.87 -1.69 -3.38
CA GLU A 119 -13.65 -1.52 -2.15
C GLU A 119 -15.12 -1.21 -2.44
N ILE A 120 -15.38 -0.32 -3.41
CA ILE A 120 -16.74 0.05 -3.86
C ILE A 120 -17.30 -0.85 -4.95
N ARG A 121 -16.51 -1.85 -5.41
CA ARG A 121 -16.91 -2.82 -6.44
C ARG A 121 -17.29 -2.12 -7.75
N LEU A 122 -16.45 -1.18 -8.15
CA LEU A 122 -16.70 -0.35 -9.32
C LEU A 122 -16.80 -1.17 -10.61
N ASN A 123 -15.98 -2.24 -10.75
CA ASN A 123 -16.01 -3.09 -11.96
C ASN A 123 -17.41 -3.68 -12.17
N GLU A 124 -18.03 -4.20 -11.10
CA GLU A 124 -19.35 -4.77 -11.18
C GLU A 124 -20.45 -3.71 -11.46
N ALA A 125 -20.25 -2.48 -10.96
CA ALA A 125 -21.19 -1.39 -11.24
C ALA A 125 -21.12 -0.97 -12.72
N LEU A 126 -19.92 -0.86 -13.30
CA LEU A 126 -19.72 -0.55 -14.71
C LEU A 126 -20.27 -1.65 -15.62
N VAL A 127 -19.95 -2.92 -15.33
CA VAL A 127 -20.46 -4.08 -16.11
C VAL A 127 -21.98 -4.15 -16.08
N ARG A 128 -22.62 -3.89 -14.93
CA ARG A 128 -24.09 -3.80 -14.82
C ARG A 128 -24.68 -2.67 -15.68
N ALA A 129 -23.92 -1.63 -15.92
CA ALA A 129 -24.30 -0.53 -16.80
C ALA A 129 -23.99 -0.80 -18.30
N GLY A 130 -23.48 -1.99 -18.64
CA GLY A 130 -23.12 -2.37 -20.01
C GLY A 130 -21.78 -1.81 -20.48
N ILE A 131 -20.89 -1.45 -19.55
CA ILE A 131 -19.58 -0.89 -19.85
C ILE A 131 -18.50 -1.95 -19.54
N ASP A 132 -17.67 -2.25 -20.54
CA ASP A 132 -16.53 -3.16 -20.38
C ASP A 132 -15.44 -2.51 -19.56
N VAL A 133 -14.87 -3.26 -18.60
CA VAL A 133 -13.78 -2.81 -17.76
C VAL A 133 -12.53 -3.62 -18.04
N VAL A 134 -11.45 -2.94 -18.38
CA VAL A 134 -10.15 -3.54 -18.68
C VAL A 134 -9.16 -3.21 -17.57
N GLU A 135 -8.81 -4.20 -16.76
CA GLU A 135 -7.71 -4.08 -15.81
C GLU A 135 -6.38 -4.02 -16.56
N THR A 136 -5.53 -3.07 -16.19
CA THR A 136 -4.32 -2.77 -16.97
C THR A 136 -3.01 -3.14 -16.28
N ASP A 137 -3.03 -3.45 -15.00
CA ASP A 137 -1.92 -4.05 -14.24
C ASP A 137 -1.84 -5.55 -14.58
N LEU A 138 -0.65 -6.09 -14.78
CA LEU A 138 -0.49 -7.49 -15.20
C LEU A 138 -1.13 -8.47 -14.21
N ALA A 139 -0.92 -8.27 -12.91
CA ALA A 139 -1.49 -9.16 -11.91
C ALA A 139 -3.02 -9.05 -11.81
N GLU A 140 -3.58 -7.86 -11.95
CA GLU A 140 -5.03 -7.67 -12.00
C GLU A 140 -5.63 -8.24 -13.30
N LEU A 141 -4.93 -8.13 -14.44
CA LEU A 141 -5.32 -8.76 -15.69
C LEU A 141 -5.39 -10.29 -15.55
N ILE A 142 -4.38 -10.90 -14.91
CA ILE A 142 -4.37 -12.34 -14.63
C ILE A 142 -5.58 -12.74 -13.77
N VAL A 143 -5.88 -11.96 -12.73
CA VAL A 143 -7.03 -12.19 -11.84
C VAL A 143 -8.34 -12.03 -12.63
N GLN A 144 -8.47 -10.98 -13.45
CA GLN A 144 -9.65 -10.71 -14.26
C GLN A 144 -9.92 -11.81 -15.28
N LEU A 145 -8.91 -12.19 -16.08
CA LEU A 145 -9.02 -13.26 -17.06
C LEU A 145 -9.26 -14.62 -16.40
N GLY A 146 -8.67 -14.86 -15.23
CA GLY A 146 -8.89 -16.08 -14.45
C GLY A 146 -10.22 -16.13 -13.71
N GLU A 147 -11.06 -15.09 -13.79
CA GLU A 147 -12.34 -14.95 -13.08
C GLU A 147 -12.18 -15.20 -11.56
N ASP A 148 -11.07 -14.73 -11.02
CA ASP A 148 -10.63 -14.94 -9.63
C ASP A 148 -10.73 -13.64 -8.81
N LEU A 149 -10.26 -13.68 -7.56
CA LEU A 149 -10.17 -12.55 -6.65
C LEU A 149 -8.68 -12.24 -6.35
N PRO A 150 -8.32 -10.98 -6.11
CA PRO A 150 -6.99 -10.62 -5.69
C PRO A 150 -6.68 -11.21 -4.30
N SER A 151 -5.48 -11.75 -4.14
CA SER A 151 -5.03 -12.37 -2.88
C SER A 151 -4.04 -11.51 -2.09
N HIS A 152 -3.47 -10.46 -2.69
CA HIS A 152 -2.49 -9.56 -2.07
C HIS A 152 -2.69 -8.12 -2.55
N ILE A 153 -2.37 -7.14 -1.70
CA ILE A 153 -2.57 -5.71 -2.02
C ILE A 153 -1.66 -5.23 -3.16
N VAL A 154 -0.38 -5.65 -3.17
CA VAL A 154 0.61 -5.19 -4.15
C VAL A 154 0.76 -6.17 -5.31
N VAL A 155 0.73 -7.47 -5.06
CA VAL A 155 0.88 -8.55 -6.04
C VAL A 155 -0.39 -9.41 -6.05
N PRO A 156 -1.50 -8.98 -6.69
CA PRO A 156 -2.81 -9.63 -6.63
C PRO A 156 -2.79 -11.12 -6.94
N ALA A 157 -2.02 -11.53 -7.95
CA ALA A 157 -1.92 -12.90 -8.43
C ALA A 157 -0.86 -13.77 -7.70
N ILE A 158 -0.34 -13.33 -6.54
CA ILE A 158 0.74 -14.00 -5.78
C ILE A 158 0.47 -15.50 -5.48
N HIS A 159 -0.77 -15.91 -5.52
CA HIS A 159 -1.22 -17.29 -5.30
C HIS A 159 -1.09 -18.18 -6.54
N ARG A 160 -0.87 -17.59 -7.73
CA ARG A 160 -0.72 -18.29 -9.01
C ARG A 160 0.75 -18.52 -9.35
N ASN A 161 1.04 -19.63 -10.03
CA ASN A 161 2.33 -19.89 -10.65
C ASN A 161 2.27 -19.62 -12.16
N ARG A 162 3.43 -19.55 -12.81
CA ARG A 162 3.54 -19.25 -14.25
C ARG A 162 2.81 -20.25 -15.16
N ALA A 163 2.75 -21.53 -14.78
CA ALA A 163 2.02 -22.53 -15.55
C ALA A 163 0.49 -22.34 -15.48
N GLU A 164 -0.03 -21.88 -14.35
CA GLU A 164 -1.43 -21.50 -14.21
C GLU A 164 -1.74 -20.22 -15.00
N ILE A 165 -0.85 -19.21 -14.94
CA ILE A 165 -0.98 -17.96 -15.71
C ILE A 165 -0.96 -18.27 -17.22
N ARG A 166 -0.06 -19.12 -17.67
CA ARG A 166 0.00 -19.56 -19.07
C ARG A 166 -1.34 -20.12 -19.54
N ARG A 167 -1.93 -21.06 -18.76
CA ARG A 167 -3.24 -21.65 -19.09
C ARG A 167 -4.36 -20.60 -19.17
N ILE A 168 -4.40 -19.67 -18.22
CA ILE A 168 -5.38 -18.58 -18.23
C ILE A 168 -5.25 -17.75 -19.52
N PHE A 169 -4.05 -17.42 -19.93
CA PHE A 169 -3.82 -16.63 -21.15
C PHE A 169 -4.19 -17.42 -22.41
N GLU A 170 -3.83 -18.70 -22.51
CA GLU A 170 -4.20 -19.58 -23.62
C GLU A 170 -5.74 -19.70 -23.79
N GLU A 171 -6.47 -19.76 -22.69
CA GLU A 171 -7.92 -19.94 -22.69
C GLU A 171 -8.71 -18.64 -22.95
N LYS A 172 -8.16 -17.50 -22.50
CA LYS A 172 -8.93 -16.23 -22.40
C LYS A 172 -8.45 -15.11 -23.32
N MET A 173 -7.20 -15.14 -23.79
CA MET A 173 -6.71 -14.13 -24.73
C MET A 173 -7.05 -14.50 -26.19
N PRO A 174 -7.16 -13.49 -27.08
CA PRO A 174 -7.39 -13.73 -28.51
C PRO A 174 -6.29 -14.61 -29.13
N ARG A 175 -6.67 -15.45 -30.09
CA ARG A 175 -5.72 -16.35 -30.79
C ARG A 175 -4.64 -15.63 -31.57
N GLU A 176 -4.89 -14.40 -31.99
CA GLU A 176 -3.91 -13.53 -32.65
C GLU A 176 -2.71 -13.22 -31.73
N ILE A 177 -2.89 -13.33 -30.44
CA ILE A 177 -1.85 -13.11 -29.42
C ILE A 177 -1.21 -14.43 -29.00
N THR A 178 -2.04 -15.48 -28.82
CA THR A 178 -1.59 -16.76 -28.29
C THR A 178 -1.11 -17.74 -29.37
N GLY A 179 -1.45 -17.51 -30.64
CA GLY A 179 -1.17 -18.43 -31.74
C GLY A 179 -1.85 -19.80 -31.54
N ASP A 180 -1.18 -20.87 -31.92
CA ASP A 180 -1.61 -22.26 -31.68
C ASP A 180 -1.28 -22.77 -30.27
N GLY A 181 -1.04 -21.87 -29.31
CA GLY A 181 -0.70 -22.10 -27.93
C GLY A 181 0.57 -21.38 -27.52
N PHE A 182 0.66 -21.01 -26.24
CA PHE A 182 1.89 -20.40 -25.71
C PHE A 182 3.03 -21.43 -25.75
N PRO A 183 4.16 -21.12 -26.39
CA PRO A 183 5.25 -22.08 -26.54
C PRO A 183 5.97 -22.38 -25.22
N SER A 184 5.87 -21.48 -24.21
CA SER A 184 6.51 -21.66 -22.92
C SER A 184 5.81 -20.88 -21.80
N ASP A 185 6.09 -21.23 -20.55
CA ASP A 185 5.69 -20.47 -19.34
C ASP A 185 6.76 -19.46 -18.92
N ASP A 186 7.61 -19.02 -19.85
CA ASP A 186 8.62 -18.00 -19.61
C ASP A 186 7.96 -16.67 -19.22
N PRO A 187 8.35 -16.08 -18.09
CA PRO A 187 7.77 -14.81 -17.63
C PRO A 187 7.85 -13.67 -18.65
N ALA A 188 8.91 -13.60 -19.45
CA ALA A 188 9.06 -12.57 -20.47
C ALA A 188 8.05 -12.75 -21.62
N ALA A 189 7.79 -13.99 -22.05
CA ALA A 189 6.80 -14.29 -23.06
C ALA A 189 5.38 -13.97 -22.58
N LEU A 190 5.06 -14.29 -21.32
CA LEU A 190 3.76 -13.98 -20.72
C LEU A 190 3.55 -12.46 -20.59
N ALA A 191 4.58 -11.72 -20.16
CA ALA A 191 4.52 -10.25 -20.08
C ALA A 191 4.37 -9.61 -21.48
N ALA A 192 5.06 -10.12 -22.49
CA ALA A 192 4.93 -9.65 -23.88
C ALA A 192 3.51 -9.86 -24.44
N ALA A 193 2.88 -11.00 -24.12
CA ALA A 193 1.50 -11.27 -24.52
C ALA A 193 0.53 -10.28 -23.86
N ALA A 194 0.68 -10.02 -22.55
CA ALA A 194 -0.12 -9.02 -21.85
C ALA A 194 0.07 -7.61 -22.45
N ARG A 195 1.33 -7.23 -22.78
CA ARG A 195 1.62 -5.97 -23.49
C ARG A 195 0.85 -5.88 -24.79
N THR A 196 0.92 -6.90 -25.64
CA THR A 196 0.23 -6.93 -26.91
C THR A 196 -1.29 -6.84 -26.73
N HIS A 197 -1.85 -7.57 -25.77
CA HIS A 197 -3.28 -7.55 -25.42
C HIS A 197 -3.76 -6.16 -25.01
N LEU A 198 -3.00 -5.46 -24.17
CA LEU A 198 -3.43 -4.18 -23.61
C LEU A 198 -3.08 -2.98 -24.48
N ARG A 199 -2.03 -3.06 -25.32
CA ARG A 199 -1.53 -1.92 -26.09
C ARG A 199 -2.61 -1.26 -26.95
N SER A 200 -3.36 -2.05 -27.72
CA SER A 200 -4.45 -1.56 -28.55
C SER A 200 -5.58 -0.92 -27.74
N ARG A 201 -5.81 -1.41 -26.51
CA ARG A 201 -6.84 -0.88 -25.61
C ARG A 201 -6.44 0.47 -25.05
N PHE A 202 -5.18 0.63 -24.63
CA PHE A 202 -4.67 1.93 -24.20
C PHE A 202 -4.80 3.00 -25.31
N LEU A 203 -4.43 2.63 -26.56
CA LEU A 203 -4.39 3.58 -27.65
C LEU A 203 -5.77 4.03 -28.13
N ARG A 204 -6.85 3.24 -27.90
CA ARG A 204 -8.22 3.60 -28.29
C ARG A 204 -9.12 4.06 -27.14
N ALA A 205 -8.64 3.90 -25.88
CA ALA A 205 -9.45 4.23 -24.72
C ALA A 205 -9.77 5.73 -24.65
N ARG A 206 -11.04 6.08 -24.53
CA ARG A 206 -11.49 7.47 -24.34
C ARG A 206 -11.59 7.85 -22.86
N VAL A 207 -11.90 6.88 -22.01
CA VAL A 207 -12.09 7.08 -20.57
C VAL A 207 -11.18 6.16 -19.81
N ALA A 208 -10.46 6.72 -18.83
CA ALA A 208 -9.71 5.94 -17.86
C ALA A 208 -10.22 6.15 -16.44
N VAL A 209 -10.12 5.10 -15.63
CA VAL A 209 -10.36 5.16 -14.19
C VAL A 209 -9.07 4.86 -13.44
N SER A 210 -8.72 5.70 -12.47
CA SER A 210 -7.56 5.50 -11.61
C SER A 210 -7.92 5.64 -10.14
N GLY A 211 -7.04 5.20 -9.26
CA GLY A 211 -6.94 5.67 -7.89
C GLY A 211 -5.76 6.61 -7.74
N ALA A 212 -5.39 6.90 -6.49
CA ALA A 212 -4.11 7.53 -6.16
C ALA A 212 -3.50 6.90 -4.91
N ASN A 213 -2.17 6.88 -4.87
CA ASN A 213 -1.44 6.55 -3.64
C ASN A 213 -1.58 7.69 -2.63
N PHE A 214 -1.48 8.93 -3.11
CA PHE A 214 -1.64 10.15 -2.33
C PHE A 214 -2.37 11.22 -3.15
N ALA A 215 -3.06 12.14 -2.45
CA ALA A 215 -3.59 13.38 -2.97
C ALA A 215 -2.98 14.53 -2.15
N ILE A 216 -2.35 15.48 -2.82
CA ILE A 216 -1.62 16.59 -2.18
C ILE A 216 -2.54 17.81 -2.13
N ALA A 217 -2.92 18.24 -0.93
CA ALA A 217 -3.87 19.35 -0.77
C ALA A 217 -3.31 20.67 -1.33
N GLU A 218 -2.06 21.01 -0.96
CA GLU A 218 -1.34 22.23 -1.36
C GLU A 218 -1.35 22.50 -2.87
N SER A 219 -1.22 21.45 -3.69
CA SER A 219 -1.11 21.61 -5.14
C SER A 219 -2.33 21.11 -5.93
N GLY A 220 -3.24 20.37 -5.32
CA GLY A 220 -4.30 19.66 -6.04
C GLY A 220 -3.80 18.47 -6.84
N SER A 221 -2.59 17.97 -6.57
CA SER A 221 -1.97 16.90 -7.36
C SER A 221 -2.32 15.52 -6.86
N MET A 222 -2.57 14.59 -7.81
CA MET A 222 -2.71 13.16 -7.55
C MET A 222 -1.38 12.46 -7.82
N VAL A 223 -1.03 11.48 -6.99
CA VAL A 223 0.22 10.72 -7.10
C VAL A 223 -0.10 9.25 -7.32
N VAL A 224 0.45 8.65 -8.38
CA VAL A 224 0.43 7.20 -8.65
C VAL A 224 1.85 6.68 -8.68
N VAL A 225 2.11 5.64 -7.89
CA VAL A 225 3.39 4.92 -7.82
C VAL A 225 3.18 3.52 -8.39
N GLU A 226 3.91 3.19 -9.44
CA GLU A 226 3.76 1.94 -10.19
C GLU A 226 5.09 1.45 -10.78
N SER A 227 5.10 0.25 -11.36
CA SER A 227 6.31 -0.32 -11.98
C SER A 227 6.17 -0.63 -13.48
N GLU A 228 4.97 -0.79 -13.98
CA GLU A 228 4.70 -1.32 -15.31
C GLU A 228 4.52 -0.25 -16.39
N GLY A 229 4.11 0.96 -16.04
CA GLY A 229 3.76 2.04 -16.95
C GLY A 229 2.28 2.04 -17.38
N ASN A 230 1.48 1.09 -16.90
CA ASN A 230 0.02 1.04 -17.16
C ASN A 230 -0.71 2.26 -16.58
N GLY A 231 -0.35 2.70 -15.39
CA GLY A 231 -0.87 3.94 -14.80
C GLY A 231 -0.55 5.13 -15.67
N ARG A 232 0.70 5.27 -16.14
CA ARG A 232 1.10 6.34 -17.07
C ARG A 232 0.27 6.33 -18.36
N MET A 233 -0.02 5.15 -18.94
CA MET A 233 -0.88 5.03 -20.12
C MET A 233 -2.28 5.56 -19.82
N CYS A 234 -2.90 5.15 -18.72
CA CYS A 234 -4.24 5.59 -18.32
C CYS A 234 -4.32 7.08 -17.96
N LEU A 235 -3.22 7.67 -17.46
CA LEU A 235 -3.16 9.08 -17.07
C LEU A 235 -2.83 10.03 -18.23
N THR A 236 -2.34 9.48 -19.37
CA THR A 236 -1.79 10.30 -20.45
C THR A 236 -2.62 10.22 -21.72
N LEU A 237 -3.16 9.04 -22.07
CA LEU A 237 -3.78 8.82 -23.39
C LEU A 237 -5.29 9.14 -23.47
N PRO A 238 -6.12 8.77 -22.47
CA PRO A 238 -7.57 9.02 -22.53
C PRO A 238 -7.92 10.51 -22.42
N GLU A 239 -9.00 10.88 -23.08
CA GLU A 239 -9.58 12.24 -23.04
C GLU A 239 -10.18 12.57 -21.67
N VAL A 240 -10.74 11.56 -21.00
CA VAL A 240 -11.42 11.68 -19.71
C VAL A 240 -10.73 10.81 -18.68
N LEU A 241 -10.32 11.41 -17.57
CA LEU A 241 -9.75 10.71 -16.42
C LEU A 241 -10.63 10.86 -15.19
N ILE A 242 -11.00 9.73 -14.59
CA ILE A 242 -11.74 9.68 -13.33
C ILE A 242 -10.85 9.06 -12.26
N SER A 243 -10.51 9.82 -11.22
CA SER A 243 -9.70 9.34 -10.10
C SER A 243 -10.56 9.16 -8.86
N VAL A 244 -10.68 7.90 -8.37
CA VAL A 244 -11.43 7.58 -7.14
C VAL A 244 -10.47 7.42 -5.99
N VAL A 245 -10.54 8.33 -5.01
CA VAL A 245 -9.55 8.46 -3.94
C VAL A 245 -10.23 8.49 -2.57
N GLY A 246 -9.83 7.58 -1.68
CA GLY A 246 -10.30 7.66 -0.29
C GLY A 246 -9.76 8.91 0.42
N ILE A 247 -10.60 9.59 1.20
CA ILE A 247 -10.21 10.82 1.92
C ILE A 247 -9.01 10.61 2.86
N ASP A 248 -8.75 9.37 3.28
CA ASP A 248 -7.57 8.99 4.05
C ASP A 248 -6.24 9.07 3.27
N LYS A 249 -6.27 9.31 1.95
CA LYS A 249 -5.08 9.44 1.10
C LYS A 249 -4.53 10.86 1.02
N VAL A 250 -5.25 11.82 1.56
CA VAL A 250 -4.82 13.23 1.54
C VAL A 250 -3.58 13.42 2.41
N ILE A 251 -2.61 14.14 1.87
CA ILE A 251 -1.43 14.66 2.57
C ILE A 251 -1.35 16.17 2.39
N PRO A 252 -0.79 16.91 3.37
CA PRO A 252 -0.85 18.36 3.34
C PRO A 252 -0.04 19.00 2.20
N ARG A 253 1.26 18.67 2.14
CA ARG A 253 2.22 19.40 1.31
C ARG A 253 2.95 18.50 0.34
N PHE A 254 3.40 19.05 -0.77
CA PHE A 254 4.27 18.40 -1.74
C PHE A 254 5.57 17.89 -1.08
N ALA A 255 6.17 18.73 -0.23
CA ALA A 255 7.35 18.36 0.55
C ALA A 255 7.18 17.14 1.48
N ASP A 256 5.96 16.84 1.91
CA ASP A 256 5.69 15.66 2.75
C ASP A 256 5.73 14.35 1.95
N LEU A 257 5.58 14.41 0.63
CA LEU A 257 5.54 13.24 -0.25
C LEU A 257 6.86 12.46 -0.23
N GLU A 258 8.02 13.13 -0.11
CA GLU A 258 9.33 12.48 -0.16
C GLU A 258 9.50 11.41 0.93
N VAL A 259 8.94 11.64 2.12
CA VAL A 259 8.95 10.67 3.22
C VAL A 259 8.23 9.39 2.82
N PHE A 260 7.09 9.51 2.15
CA PHE A 260 6.30 8.36 1.72
C PHE A 260 6.94 7.64 0.54
N LEU A 261 7.56 8.34 -0.41
CA LEU A 261 8.27 7.73 -1.54
C LEU A 261 9.44 6.89 -1.05
N GLN A 262 10.21 7.38 -0.06
CA GLN A 262 11.29 6.64 0.57
C GLN A 262 10.83 5.37 1.29
N LEU A 263 9.61 5.37 1.84
CA LEU A 263 9.08 4.26 2.64
C LEU A 263 8.25 3.25 1.83
N LEU A 264 7.56 3.71 0.77
CA LEU A 264 6.54 2.90 0.09
C LEU A 264 7.16 1.71 -0.65
N ALA A 265 8.07 1.95 -1.60
CA ALA A 265 8.72 0.89 -2.38
C ALA A 265 9.57 -0.03 -1.49
N CYS A 266 10.33 0.57 -0.56
CA CYS A 266 11.11 -0.17 0.43
C CYS A 266 10.24 -1.15 1.24
N SER A 267 9.07 -0.70 1.69
CA SER A 267 8.17 -1.52 2.50
C SER A 267 7.36 -2.53 1.69
N ALA A 268 7.06 -2.23 0.42
CA ALA A 268 6.22 -3.05 -0.44
C ALA A 268 6.97 -4.25 -1.04
N THR A 269 8.07 -3.98 -1.72
CA THR A 269 8.83 -4.96 -2.53
C THR A 269 10.32 -5.04 -2.18
N GLY A 270 10.81 -4.18 -1.28
CA GLY A 270 12.22 -4.08 -0.93
C GLY A 270 13.04 -3.42 -2.04
N GLU A 271 12.48 -2.41 -2.71
CA GLU A 271 13.13 -1.59 -3.71
C GLU A 271 13.34 -0.16 -3.20
N ARG A 272 14.39 0.53 -3.66
CA ARG A 272 14.68 1.92 -3.24
C ARG A 272 13.62 2.88 -3.74
N MET A 273 13.17 2.68 -4.98
CA MET A 273 12.14 3.46 -5.63
C MET A 273 11.37 2.56 -6.60
N SER A 274 10.10 2.86 -6.83
CA SER A 274 9.36 2.21 -7.93
C SER A 274 9.83 2.79 -9.27
N PRO A 275 9.83 2.01 -10.36
CA PRO A 275 10.20 2.48 -11.70
C PRO A 275 9.52 3.78 -12.12
N TYR A 276 8.26 3.94 -11.77
CA TYR A 276 7.50 5.14 -12.11
C TYR A 276 6.79 5.74 -10.90
N THR A 277 6.90 7.08 -10.79
CA THR A 277 6.01 7.91 -9.96
C THR A 277 5.46 9.00 -10.85
N SER A 278 4.14 9.05 -11.01
CA SER A 278 3.44 10.04 -11.82
C SER A 278 2.63 10.96 -10.93
N MET A 279 2.80 12.27 -11.13
CA MET A 279 1.99 13.31 -10.51
C MET A 279 1.29 14.10 -11.59
N TRP A 280 0.00 14.31 -11.41
CA TRP A 280 -0.79 15.13 -12.34
C TRP A 280 -1.79 15.97 -11.58
N ARG A 281 -2.16 17.09 -12.22
CA ARG A 281 -3.06 18.08 -11.68
C ARG A 281 -4.03 18.53 -12.77
N GLY A 282 -5.32 18.41 -12.50
CA GLY A 282 -6.36 18.94 -13.37
C GLY A 282 -6.30 18.45 -14.82
N VAL A 283 -6.61 19.38 -15.74
CA VAL A 283 -6.65 19.14 -17.19
C VAL A 283 -5.35 19.58 -17.86
N SER A 284 -5.07 19.05 -19.04
CA SER A 284 -3.89 19.39 -19.82
C SER A 284 -4.31 19.73 -21.27
N SER A 285 -3.77 20.84 -21.79
CA SER A 285 -3.96 21.26 -23.17
C SER A 285 -3.03 20.57 -24.17
N ARG A 286 -1.97 19.90 -23.69
CA ARG A 286 -0.94 19.29 -24.54
C ARG A 286 -1.07 17.78 -24.61
N ASP A 287 -1.12 17.14 -23.43
CA ASP A 287 -1.04 15.71 -23.30
C ASP A 287 -1.60 15.31 -21.95
N GLY A 288 -2.54 14.40 -21.93
CA GLY A 288 -3.30 14.02 -20.75
C GLY A 288 -4.79 14.36 -20.92
N PRO A 289 -5.58 14.18 -19.86
CA PRO A 289 -7.02 14.36 -19.95
C PRO A 289 -7.41 15.80 -20.22
N SER A 290 -8.32 15.98 -21.17
CA SER A 290 -9.02 17.25 -21.40
C SER A 290 -10.17 17.47 -20.40
N GLU A 291 -10.58 16.39 -19.72
CA GLU A 291 -11.60 16.38 -18.67
C GLU A 291 -11.12 15.52 -17.50
N PHE A 292 -11.04 16.09 -16.30
CA PHE A 292 -10.56 15.42 -15.10
C PHE A 292 -11.60 15.45 -13.99
N HIS A 293 -11.94 14.29 -13.46
CA HIS A 293 -12.85 14.13 -12.32
C HIS A 293 -12.13 13.47 -11.14
N LEU A 294 -12.20 14.12 -9.98
CA LEU A 294 -11.75 13.57 -8.70
C LEU A 294 -12.97 13.18 -7.85
N VAL A 295 -13.12 11.90 -7.56
CA VAL A 295 -14.15 11.38 -6.65
C VAL A 295 -13.50 11.12 -5.29
N LEU A 296 -13.83 11.94 -4.30
CA LEU A 296 -13.36 11.83 -2.91
C LEU A 296 -14.34 10.97 -2.11
N LEU A 297 -13.88 9.79 -1.71
CA LEU A 297 -14.68 8.74 -1.09
C LEU A 297 -14.51 8.70 0.43
N ASP A 298 -15.61 8.86 1.17
CA ASP A 298 -15.65 8.59 2.61
C ASP A 298 -15.77 7.09 2.91
N ASN A 299 -16.86 6.47 2.57
CA ASN A 299 -17.16 5.04 2.76
C ASN A 299 -16.72 4.52 4.15
N GLY A 300 -17.15 5.22 5.21
CA GLY A 300 -16.90 4.87 6.61
C GLY A 300 -15.58 5.40 7.20
N ARG A 301 -14.80 6.20 6.45
CA ARG A 301 -13.55 6.79 6.96
C ARG A 301 -13.80 7.85 8.02
N SER A 302 -14.81 8.69 7.86
CA SER A 302 -15.22 9.67 8.87
C SER A 302 -15.67 8.99 10.18
N ALA A 303 -16.42 7.89 10.08
CA ALA A 303 -16.80 7.09 11.24
C ALA A 303 -15.59 6.43 11.93
N THR A 304 -14.61 5.95 11.12
CA THR A 304 -13.34 5.43 11.65
C THR A 304 -12.52 6.54 12.32
N LEU A 305 -12.51 7.75 11.78
CA LEU A 305 -11.81 8.92 12.31
C LEU A 305 -12.35 9.32 13.70
N ARG A 306 -13.64 9.16 13.93
CA ARG A 306 -14.31 9.43 15.23
C ARG A 306 -13.82 8.50 16.35
N ASP A 307 -13.33 7.29 16.03
CA ASP A 307 -12.81 6.34 17.01
C ASP A 307 -11.36 6.69 17.42
N PRO A 308 -11.11 7.15 18.66
CA PRO A 308 -9.78 7.60 19.09
C PRO A 308 -8.68 6.53 19.00
N VAL A 309 -9.06 5.25 19.05
CA VAL A 309 -8.14 4.12 18.90
C VAL A 309 -8.12 3.65 17.45
N GLY A 310 -9.29 3.46 16.86
CA GLY A 310 -9.50 2.89 15.52
C GLY A 310 -8.91 3.75 14.41
N ARG A 311 -8.98 5.08 14.53
CA ARG A 311 -8.50 6.03 13.50
C ARG A 311 -7.05 5.85 13.09
N GLN A 312 -6.20 5.23 13.92
CA GLN A 312 -4.83 4.93 13.57
C GLN A 312 -4.72 4.04 12.30
N ALA A 313 -5.75 3.24 11.99
CA ALA A 313 -5.81 2.44 10.77
C ALA A 313 -5.80 3.30 9.50
N LEU A 314 -6.30 4.55 9.55
CA LEU A 314 -6.32 5.49 8.42
C LEU A 314 -4.94 6.04 8.03
N ARG A 315 -3.90 5.83 8.85
CA ARG A 315 -2.52 6.13 8.44
C ARG A 315 -2.04 5.23 7.29
N CYS A 316 -2.71 4.11 7.01
CA CYS A 316 -2.22 3.07 6.11
C CYS A 316 -1.99 3.58 4.69
N ILE A 317 -0.75 3.38 4.18
CA ILE A 317 -0.35 3.71 2.80
C ILE A 317 -0.46 2.52 1.82
N ARG A 318 -1.04 1.40 2.25
CA ARG A 318 -1.33 0.20 1.43
C ARG A 318 -0.07 -0.52 0.89
N CYS A 319 1.07 -0.43 1.57
CA CYS A 319 2.34 -1.06 1.16
C CYS A 319 2.41 -2.58 1.32
N ALA A 320 1.43 -3.22 1.97
CA ALA A 320 1.39 -4.67 2.21
C ALA A 320 2.52 -5.27 3.08
N ALA A 321 3.45 -4.49 3.66
CA ALA A 321 4.52 -5.03 4.50
C ALA A 321 4.01 -5.93 5.63
N CYS A 322 2.87 -5.59 6.25
CA CYS A 322 2.26 -6.38 7.30
C CYS A 322 1.74 -7.75 6.82
N LEU A 323 1.36 -7.89 5.55
CA LEU A 323 0.96 -9.17 4.94
C LEU A 323 2.17 -10.09 4.81
N ASN A 324 3.27 -9.54 4.30
CA ASN A 324 4.49 -10.29 4.00
C ASN A 324 5.16 -10.91 5.25
N VAL A 325 4.91 -10.37 6.45
CA VAL A 325 5.45 -10.90 7.71
C VAL A 325 4.43 -11.70 8.52
N CYS A 326 3.18 -11.77 8.07
CA CYS A 326 2.11 -12.37 8.85
C CYS A 326 2.10 -13.90 8.74
N PRO A 327 2.29 -14.64 9.87
CA PRO A 327 2.27 -16.09 9.84
C PRO A 327 0.88 -16.67 9.52
N VAL A 328 -0.19 -15.90 9.75
CA VAL A 328 -1.55 -16.31 9.39
C VAL A 328 -1.75 -16.18 7.89
N TYR A 329 -1.44 -15.01 7.32
CA TYR A 329 -1.55 -14.76 5.89
C TYR A 329 -0.71 -15.76 5.06
N GLU A 330 0.53 -16.02 5.45
CA GLU A 330 1.40 -17.00 4.76
C GLU A 330 0.78 -18.41 4.69
N ARG A 331 -0.10 -18.75 5.65
CA ARG A 331 -0.72 -20.07 5.73
C ARG A 331 -2.02 -20.19 4.95
N VAL A 332 -2.84 -19.16 4.92
CA VAL A 332 -4.22 -19.24 4.41
C VAL A 332 -4.45 -18.38 3.16
N GLY A 333 -3.52 -17.50 2.80
CA GLY A 333 -3.67 -16.57 1.68
C GLY A 333 -4.68 -15.45 1.94
N GLY A 334 -4.82 -14.56 0.94
CA GLY A 334 -5.70 -13.40 1.04
C GLY A 334 -7.17 -13.75 0.95
N HIS A 335 -7.53 -14.74 0.14
CA HIS A 335 -8.93 -15.14 -0.09
C HIS A 335 -9.64 -15.58 1.19
N ALA A 336 -8.91 -16.18 2.16
CA ALA A 336 -9.47 -16.59 3.44
C ALA A 336 -10.04 -15.43 4.26
N TYR A 337 -9.61 -14.20 4.00
CA TYR A 337 -10.12 -13.01 4.69
C TYR A 337 -11.47 -12.55 4.16
N GLY A 338 -11.88 -12.97 2.96
CA GLY A 338 -13.15 -12.58 2.35
C GLY A 338 -13.30 -11.06 2.21
N SER A 339 -12.21 -10.36 1.94
CA SER A 339 -12.14 -8.90 1.92
C SER A 339 -11.13 -8.41 0.90
N VAL A 340 -11.42 -7.27 0.29
CA VAL A 340 -10.50 -6.55 -0.59
C VAL A 340 -9.18 -6.24 0.11
N TYR A 341 -9.23 -5.96 1.40
CA TYR A 341 -8.04 -5.78 2.24
C TYR A 341 -7.74 -7.06 3.02
N PRO A 342 -6.82 -7.93 2.56
CA PRO A 342 -6.45 -9.12 3.31
C PRO A 342 -5.40 -8.84 4.40
N GLY A 343 -5.11 -9.84 5.19
CA GLY A 343 -4.03 -9.81 6.19
C GLY A 343 -4.29 -8.89 7.38
N PRO A 344 -3.22 -8.50 8.11
CA PRO A 344 -3.37 -7.76 9.36
C PRO A 344 -4.04 -6.40 9.21
N ILE A 345 -3.74 -5.65 8.12
CA ILE A 345 -4.38 -4.36 7.91
C ILE A 345 -5.87 -4.51 7.56
N GLY A 346 -6.23 -5.52 6.77
CA GLY A 346 -7.63 -5.82 6.47
C GLY A 346 -8.41 -6.24 7.70
N ALA A 347 -7.77 -6.98 8.61
CA ALA A 347 -8.39 -7.41 9.86
C ALA A 347 -8.72 -6.25 10.81
N VAL A 348 -8.17 -5.06 10.60
CA VAL A 348 -8.51 -3.85 11.37
C VAL A 348 -9.26 -2.79 10.55
N LEU A 349 -8.99 -2.67 9.25
CA LEU A 349 -9.58 -1.64 8.41
C LEU A 349 -10.99 -2.02 7.95
N THR A 350 -11.18 -3.22 7.39
CA THR A 350 -12.47 -3.67 6.86
C THR A 350 -13.60 -3.61 7.89
N PRO A 351 -13.45 -4.13 9.13
CA PRO A 351 -14.52 -4.02 10.13
C PRO A 351 -14.87 -2.58 10.50
N GLN A 352 -13.92 -1.65 10.37
CA GLN A 352 -14.14 -0.24 10.70
C GLN A 352 -14.83 0.51 9.57
N LEU A 353 -14.41 0.32 8.32
CA LEU A 353 -15.04 0.92 7.15
C LEU A 353 -16.48 0.45 6.99
N GLN A 354 -16.76 -0.81 7.29
CA GLN A 354 -18.12 -1.36 7.29
C GLN A 354 -18.88 -1.10 8.59
N GLN A 355 -18.36 -0.22 9.46
CA GLN A 355 -18.94 0.16 10.76
C GLN A 355 -19.29 -1.04 11.66
N VAL A 356 -18.43 -2.08 11.64
CA VAL A 356 -18.65 -3.37 12.32
C VAL A 356 -20.08 -3.84 12.08
N SER A 357 -20.43 -4.00 10.81
CA SER A 357 -21.75 -4.40 10.35
C SER A 357 -22.19 -5.77 10.92
N THR A 358 -23.42 -6.15 10.63
CA THR A 358 -23.95 -7.49 10.89
C THR A 358 -23.30 -8.56 10.00
N ASP A 359 -22.34 -8.18 9.15
CA ASP A 359 -21.63 -9.10 8.27
C ASP A 359 -20.73 -10.05 9.06
N PRO A 360 -21.01 -11.37 9.03
CA PRO A 360 -20.21 -12.37 9.73
C PRO A 360 -18.75 -12.43 9.26
N VAL A 361 -18.44 -12.00 8.04
CA VAL A 361 -17.07 -11.94 7.52
C VAL A 361 -16.30 -10.85 8.25
N ALA A 362 -16.83 -9.62 8.25
CA ALA A 362 -16.21 -8.49 8.94
C ALA A 362 -16.07 -8.72 10.45
N GLU A 363 -17.09 -9.31 11.11
CA GLU A 363 -17.03 -9.64 12.53
C GLU A 363 -15.93 -10.67 12.88
N ALA A 364 -15.57 -11.56 11.95
CA ALA A 364 -14.56 -12.59 12.19
C ALA A 364 -13.12 -12.07 12.01
N LEU A 365 -12.91 -11.01 11.22
CA LEU A 365 -11.58 -10.53 10.83
C LEU A 365 -10.68 -10.12 12.00
N PRO A 366 -11.13 -9.42 13.05
CA PRO A 366 -10.26 -9.07 14.19
C PRO A 366 -9.67 -10.29 14.91
N PHE A 367 -10.28 -11.47 14.75
CA PHE A 367 -9.81 -12.74 15.33
C PHE A 367 -8.83 -13.49 14.42
N ALA A 368 -8.64 -13.07 13.16
CA ALA A 368 -7.73 -13.66 12.19
C ALA A 368 -6.25 -13.29 12.46
N SER A 369 -5.81 -13.36 13.71
CA SER A 369 -4.47 -12.94 14.11
C SER A 369 -3.97 -13.69 15.34
N THR A 370 -2.67 -14.00 15.37
CA THR A 370 -1.95 -14.56 16.53
C THR A 370 -1.50 -13.49 17.52
N LEU A 371 -1.65 -12.19 17.22
CA LEU A 371 -1.15 -11.06 18.02
C LEU A 371 0.37 -11.09 18.26
N CYS A 372 1.16 -11.67 17.35
CA CYS A 372 2.62 -11.79 17.51
C CYS A 372 3.39 -10.47 17.45
N GLY A 373 2.79 -9.38 16.92
CA GLY A 373 3.41 -8.06 16.86
C GLY A 373 4.17 -7.74 15.58
N ALA A 374 4.57 -8.74 14.78
CA ALA A 374 5.41 -8.54 13.59
C ALA A 374 4.84 -7.48 12.60
N CYS A 375 3.53 -7.40 12.46
CA CYS A 375 2.88 -6.42 11.59
C CYS A 375 3.04 -4.96 12.08
N ALA A 376 3.14 -4.72 13.37
CA ALA A 376 3.42 -3.40 13.92
C ALA A 376 4.90 -3.02 13.76
N GLU A 377 5.80 -3.99 13.92
CA GLU A 377 7.24 -3.77 13.78
C GLU A 377 7.61 -3.31 12.37
N VAL A 378 7.01 -3.89 11.33
CA VAL A 378 7.33 -3.56 9.94
C VAL A 378 6.54 -2.37 9.38
N CYS A 379 5.52 -1.88 10.06
CA CYS A 379 4.63 -0.85 9.52
C CYS A 379 5.36 0.49 9.31
N PRO A 380 5.47 1.00 8.07
CA PRO A 380 6.21 2.24 7.79
C PRO A 380 5.54 3.50 8.35
N VAL A 381 4.27 3.42 8.71
CA VAL A 381 3.50 4.53 9.31
C VAL A 381 3.08 4.23 10.76
N ARG A 382 3.81 3.31 11.41
CA ARG A 382 3.68 2.98 12.85
C ARG A 382 2.25 2.72 13.33
N ILE A 383 1.48 1.91 12.58
CA ILE A 383 0.16 1.44 13.04
C ILE A 383 0.36 0.30 14.05
N ASP A 384 -0.15 0.47 15.27
CA ASP A 384 -0.17 -0.59 16.28
C ASP A 384 -1.34 -1.55 16.03
N ILE A 385 -1.21 -2.37 14.98
CA ILE A 385 -2.23 -3.33 14.55
C ILE A 385 -2.66 -4.28 15.69
N PRO A 386 -1.78 -4.84 16.52
CA PRO A 386 -2.19 -5.67 17.66
C PRO A 386 -3.13 -4.96 18.64
N ARG A 387 -2.85 -3.69 18.96
CA ARG A 387 -3.71 -2.88 19.81
C ARG A 387 -5.09 -2.65 19.17
N LEU A 388 -5.11 -2.35 17.88
CA LEU A 388 -6.36 -2.18 17.12
C LEU A 388 -7.18 -3.47 17.08
N LEU A 389 -6.54 -4.63 16.88
CA LEU A 389 -7.22 -5.92 16.91
C LEU A 389 -7.89 -6.19 18.26
N VAL A 390 -7.20 -5.93 19.36
CA VAL A 390 -7.77 -6.09 20.71
C VAL A 390 -8.96 -5.16 20.91
N HIS A 391 -8.84 -3.89 20.49
CA HIS A 391 -9.92 -2.91 20.54
C HIS A 391 -11.16 -3.35 19.74
N LEU A 392 -10.98 -3.83 18.52
CA LEU A 392 -12.07 -4.30 17.67
C LEU A 392 -12.71 -5.60 18.18
N ARG A 393 -11.90 -6.52 18.73
CA ARG A 393 -12.42 -7.72 19.41
C ARG A 393 -13.35 -7.33 20.56
N PHE A 394 -12.95 -6.34 21.35
CA PHE A 394 -13.78 -5.83 22.43
C PHE A 394 -15.11 -5.27 21.91
N LYS A 395 -15.08 -4.40 20.90
CA LYS A 395 -16.29 -3.86 20.26
C LYS A 395 -17.20 -4.96 19.69
N THR A 396 -16.63 -5.97 19.05
CA THR A 396 -17.39 -7.11 18.52
C THR A 396 -18.09 -7.88 19.64
N ILE A 397 -17.40 -8.11 20.76
CA ILE A 397 -17.97 -8.80 21.91
C ILE A 397 -19.10 -7.99 22.54
N GLU A 398 -18.90 -6.69 22.78
CA GLU A 398 -19.94 -5.80 23.33
C GLU A 398 -21.23 -5.83 22.49
N ARG A 399 -21.09 -5.77 21.16
CA ARG A 399 -22.25 -5.87 20.25
C ARG A 399 -22.94 -7.23 20.26
N ARG A 400 -22.17 -8.32 20.34
CA ARG A 400 -22.77 -9.67 20.51
C ARG A 400 -23.49 -9.80 21.82
N GLU A 401 -22.98 -9.16 22.87
CA GLU A 401 -23.61 -9.16 24.20
C GLU A 401 -24.95 -8.40 24.22
N SER A 402 -25.07 -7.32 23.43
CA SER A 402 -26.36 -6.61 23.30
C SER A 402 -27.44 -7.43 22.60
N ARG A 403 -27.05 -8.49 21.86
CA ARG A 403 -27.96 -9.42 21.14
C ARG A 403 -28.44 -10.60 22.00
N GLY A 404 -27.99 -10.75 23.25
CA GLY A 404 -28.43 -11.79 24.21
C GLY A 404 -27.32 -12.62 24.87
N LEU A 405 -27.72 -13.41 25.86
CA LEU A 405 -26.82 -14.28 26.63
C LEU A 405 -26.45 -15.54 25.82
N GLY A 406 -25.29 -15.55 25.19
CA GLY A 406 -24.72 -16.72 24.52
C GLY A 406 -23.95 -17.65 25.48
N ALA A 407 -23.84 -18.93 25.13
CA ALA A 407 -23.05 -19.92 25.86
C ALA A 407 -21.58 -19.48 26.05
N GLU A 408 -21.03 -18.71 25.09
CA GLU A 408 -19.67 -18.15 25.17
C GLU A 408 -19.53 -17.13 26.31
N ARG A 409 -20.51 -16.23 26.49
CA ARG A 409 -20.53 -15.28 27.61
C ARG A 409 -20.60 -15.99 28.96
N ALA A 410 -21.47 -16.99 29.08
CA ALA A 410 -21.57 -17.77 30.31
C ALA A 410 -20.25 -18.48 30.63
N ALA A 411 -19.58 -19.06 29.63
CA ALA A 411 -18.27 -19.70 29.78
C ALA A 411 -17.18 -18.70 30.20
N MET A 412 -17.12 -17.53 29.56
CA MET A 412 -16.13 -16.48 29.87
C MET A 412 -16.38 -15.86 31.26
N THR A 413 -17.65 -15.67 31.66
CA THR A 413 -18.01 -15.21 33.01
C THR A 413 -17.60 -16.22 34.07
N ALA A 414 -17.85 -17.51 33.83
CA ALA A 414 -17.40 -18.59 34.70
C ALA A 414 -15.87 -18.65 34.80
N ALA A 415 -15.16 -18.54 33.67
CA ALA A 415 -13.70 -18.48 33.64
C ALA A 415 -13.17 -17.26 34.43
N ALA A 416 -13.74 -16.08 34.22
CA ALA A 416 -13.38 -14.86 34.97
C ALA A 416 -13.63 -15.03 36.48
N ALA A 417 -14.74 -15.63 36.87
CA ALA A 417 -15.07 -15.90 38.27
C ALA A 417 -14.08 -16.88 38.92
N VAL A 418 -13.58 -17.87 38.18
CA VAL A 418 -12.57 -18.81 38.67
C VAL A 418 -11.20 -18.15 38.75
N LEU A 419 -10.78 -17.48 37.69
CA LEU A 419 -9.45 -16.86 37.58
C LEU A 419 -9.25 -15.64 38.52
N SER A 420 -10.34 -15.01 38.94
CA SER A 420 -10.29 -13.86 39.88
C SER A 420 -9.96 -14.26 41.33
N SER A 421 -9.93 -15.55 41.67
CA SER A 421 -9.63 -16.02 43.02
C SER A 421 -8.62 -17.14 43.01
N PRO A 422 -7.47 -16.99 43.68
CA PRO A 422 -6.47 -18.04 43.80
C PRO A 422 -7.03 -19.36 44.35
N ARG A 423 -7.96 -19.28 45.32
CA ARG A 423 -8.58 -20.46 45.92
C ARG A 423 -9.48 -21.21 44.93
N ARG A 424 -10.28 -20.49 44.15
CA ARG A 424 -11.15 -21.11 43.13
C ARG A 424 -10.33 -21.74 42.00
N PHE A 425 -9.27 -21.04 41.59
CA PHE A 425 -8.35 -21.54 40.57
C PHE A 425 -7.66 -22.82 41.01
N GLU A 426 -7.11 -22.88 42.23
CA GLU A 426 -6.49 -24.08 42.78
C GLU A 426 -7.48 -25.23 42.98
N ALA A 427 -8.71 -24.94 43.34
CA ALA A 427 -9.76 -25.97 43.40
C ALA A 427 -10.06 -26.56 42.01
N LEU A 428 -10.15 -25.71 40.98
CA LEU A 428 -10.31 -26.16 39.59
C LEU A 428 -9.13 -26.98 39.12
N GLU A 429 -7.88 -26.56 39.42
CA GLU A 429 -6.66 -27.30 39.08
C GLU A 429 -6.67 -28.72 39.68
N ARG A 430 -7.05 -28.85 40.97
CA ARG A 430 -7.12 -30.13 41.64
C ARG A 430 -8.18 -31.05 41.03
N VAL A 431 -9.42 -30.53 40.84
CA VAL A 431 -10.52 -31.26 40.23
C VAL A 431 -10.19 -31.71 38.81
N SER A 432 -9.64 -30.79 37.99
CA SER A 432 -9.29 -31.11 36.60
C SER A 432 -8.17 -32.16 36.51
N GLY A 433 -7.17 -32.09 37.41
CA GLY A 433 -6.09 -33.06 37.49
C GLY A 433 -6.60 -34.45 37.93
N TRP A 434 -7.53 -34.51 38.86
CA TRP A 434 -8.15 -35.77 39.30
C TRP A 434 -9.01 -36.42 38.21
N VAL A 435 -9.92 -35.65 37.61
CA VAL A 435 -10.79 -36.09 36.51
C VAL A 435 -9.96 -36.47 35.27
N GLY A 436 -8.99 -35.62 34.88
CA GLY A 436 -8.14 -35.86 33.74
C GLY A 436 -7.28 -37.12 33.88
N GLY A 437 -6.72 -37.37 35.06
CA GLY A 437 -5.95 -38.58 35.32
C GLY A 437 -6.75 -39.85 35.32
N PHE A 438 -8.06 -39.75 35.61
CA PHE A 438 -8.98 -40.92 35.56
C PHE A 438 -9.47 -41.18 34.12
N VAL A 439 -9.84 -40.12 33.41
CA VAL A 439 -10.43 -40.21 32.05
C VAL A 439 -9.34 -40.44 30.99
N PHE A 440 -8.13 -39.93 31.17
CA PHE A 440 -7.04 -40.02 30.21
C PHE A 440 -5.73 -40.53 30.84
N PRO A 441 -5.64 -41.82 31.12
CA PRO A 441 -4.47 -42.37 31.82
C PRO A 441 -3.15 -42.28 31.04
N SER A 442 -3.20 -42.07 29.72
CA SER A 442 -2.02 -41.85 28.87
C SER A 442 -1.38 -40.48 29.00
N GLY A 443 -1.93 -39.54 29.80
CA GLY A 443 -1.41 -38.21 30.01
C GLY A 443 -1.59 -37.24 28.83
N ARG A 444 -2.19 -37.67 27.72
CA ARG A 444 -2.51 -36.86 26.53
C ARG A 444 -3.88 -37.23 25.99
N THR A 445 -4.55 -36.30 25.40
CA THR A 445 -5.86 -36.55 24.78
C THR A 445 -5.89 -36.04 23.34
N ARG A 446 -6.45 -36.89 22.47
CA ARG A 446 -6.86 -36.56 21.10
C ARG A 446 -8.38 -36.41 21.00
N ALA A 447 -9.07 -36.29 22.13
CA ALA A 447 -10.52 -36.22 22.14
C ALA A 447 -11.02 -35.00 21.34
N ARG A 448 -11.74 -35.29 20.25
CA ARG A 448 -12.38 -34.26 19.38
C ARG A 448 -13.75 -33.85 19.93
N LEU A 449 -13.86 -33.63 21.24
CA LEU A 449 -15.11 -33.33 21.93
C LEU A 449 -15.19 -31.85 22.33
N GLY A 450 -16.35 -31.25 22.12
CA GLY A 450 -16.67 -29.90 22.58
C GLY A 450 -15.69 -28.78 22.09
N PRO A 451 -15.39 -27.81 22.93
CA PRO A 451 -14.50 -26.67 22.58
C PRO A 451 -13.07 -27.08 22.20
N LEU A 452 -12.58 -28.23 22.70
CA LEU A 452 -11.24 -28.76 22.42
C LEU A 452 -11.09 -29.36 21.02
N ARG A 453 -12.19 -29.62 20.30
CA ARG A 453 -12.17 -30.30 18.98
C ARG A 453 -11.22 -29.61 18.00
N ARG A 454 -11.26 -28.26 17.93
CA ARG A 454 -10.38 -27.49 17.03
C ARG A 454 -8.92 -27.53 17.46
N TRP A 455 -8.66 -27.51 18.76
CA TRP A 455 -7.31 -27.63 19.30
C TRP A 455 -6.69 -29.00 19.03
N THR A 456 -7.44 -30.07 19.32
CA THR A 456 -6.97 -31.46 19.21
C THR A 456 -7.00 -31.98 17.77
N ALA A 457 -7.56 -31.25 16.82
CA ALA A 457 -7.50 -31.60 15.39
C ALA A 457 -6.07 -31.58 14.83
N ALA A 458 -5.21 -30.69 15.32
CA ALA A 458 -3.84 -30.49 14.83
C ALA A 458 -2.76 -30.83 15.87
N ARG A 459 -3.12 -31.06 17.14
CA ARG A 459 -2.16 -31.33 18.23
C ARG A 459 -2.82 -32.08 19.37
N ASP A 460 -2.00 -32.79 20.15
CA ASP A 460 -2.46 -33.44 21.39
C ASP A 460 -2.57 -32.37 22.48
N ALA A 461 -3.63 -32.40 23.28
CA ALA A 461 -3.74 -31.59 24.48
C ALA A 461 -3.16 -32.36 25.68
N PRO A 462 -2.25 -31.73 26.47
CA PRO A 462 -1.80 -32.36 27.71
C PRO A 462 -2.96 -32.43 28.69
N VAL A 463 -3.06 -33.52 29.39
CA VAL A 463 -4.02 -33.68 30.49
C VAL A 463 -3.49 -32.95 31.71
N PRO A 464 -4.31 -32.18 32.45
CA PRO A 464 -3.88 -31.53 33.66
C PRO A 464 -3.19 -32.48 34.62
N PRO A 465 -2.04 -32.14 35.19
CA PRO A 465 -1.30 -33.03 36.08
C PRO A 465 -2.09 -33.29 37.38
N ARG A 466 -2.00 -34.47 37.94
CA ARG A 466 -2.63 -34.79 39.23
C ARG A 466 -2.16 -33.90 40.37
N GLN A 467 -0.89 -33.52 40.36
CA GLN A 467 -0.34 -32.50 41.25
C GLN A 467 -0.15 -31.20 40.47
N PRO A 468 -0.98 -30.18 40.67
CA PRO A 468 -0.80 -28.88 40.03
C PRO A 468 0.54 -28.22 40.41
N PHE A 469 1.11 -27.39 39.51
CA PHE A 469 2.38 -26.72 39.71
C PHE A 469 2.44 -25.96 41.05
N ARG A 470 1.41 -25.25 41.46
CA ARG A 470 1.37 -24.51 42.73
C ARG A 470 1.45 -25.41 43.95
N ALA A 471 0.82 -26.61 43.88
CA ALA A 471 0.89 -27.58 44.96
C ALA A 471 2.28 -28.24 45.02
N TRP A 472 2.85 -28.59 43.85
CA TRP A 472 4.21 -29.08 43.75
C TRP A 472 5.21 -28.05 44.24
N TRP A 473 5.12 -26.79 43.83
CA TRP A 473 6.02 -25.71 44.26
C TRP A 473 6.04 -25.55 45.77
N ARG A 474 4.88 -25.52 46.40
CA ARG A 474 4.77 -25.44 47.86
C ARG A 474 5.36 -26.66 48.59
N SER A 475 5.19 -27.84 48.02
CA SER A 475 5.79 -29.05 48.63
C SER A 475 7.29 -29.14 48.43
N ALA A 476 7.84 -28.65 47.30
CA ALA A 476 9.24 -28.71 46.98
C ALA A 476 10.08 -27.59 47.64
N HIS A 477 9.50 -26.43 47.89
CA HIS A 477 10.19 -25.23 48.37
C HIS A 477 9.72 -24.78 49.76
N GLY A 478 8.86 -25.54 50.43
CA GLY A 478 8.28 -25.19 51.72
C GLY A 478 7.43 -23.93 51.67
N ASN A 479 7.01 -23.40 52.83
CA ASN A 479 6.33 -22.10 52.92
C ASN A 479 7.29 -20.89 52.69
N GLY A 480 8.29 -21.03 51.85
CA GLY A 480 9.32 -20.05 51.54
C GLY A 480 8.85 -18.69 50.95
N GLY A 481 7.56 -18.39 51.08
CA GLY A 481 7.06 -17.04 50.90
C GLY A 481 7.68 -15.97 51.82
N ALA A 482 8.27 -16.39 52.91
CA ALA A 482 9.06 -15.51 53.82
C ALA A 482 10.39 -15.07 53.18
N ALA A 483 11.12 -15.99 52.50
CA ALA A 483 12.44 -15.68 51.94
C ALA A 483 12.37 -14.75 50.73
N LEU A 484 11.32 -14.83 49.89
CA LEU A 484 11.14 -13.87 48.79
C LEU A 484 10.65 -12.50 49.26
N GLY A 485 10.02 -12.42 50.43
CA GLY A 485 9.61 -11.17 51.09
C GLY A 485 10.78 -10.43 51.72
N GLU A 486 11.84 -11.13 52.14
CA GLU A 486 13.07 -10.52 52.67
C GLU A 486 14.04 -10.06 51.59
N LEU A 487 14.15 -10.79 50.46
CA LEU A 487 14.92 -10.35 49.28
C LEU A 487 14.30 -9.09 48.60
N ALA A 488 13.03 -8.86 48.76
CA ALA A 488 12.36 -7.66 48.25
C ALA A 488 12.55 -6.40 49.10
N ARG A 489 13.25 -6.50 50.25
CA ARG A 489 13.45 -5.38 51.18
C ARG A 489 14.84 -4.77 51.18
N SER A 490 15.79 -5.25 50.37
CA SER A 490 17.10 -4.62 50.21
C SER A 490 17.04 -3.42 49.25
N PRO A 491 17.53 -2.21 49.70
CA PRO A 491 17.56 -1.03 48.82
C PRO A 491 18.47 -1.17 47.59
N ALA A 492 19.37 -2.15 47.56
CA ALA A 492 20.23 -2.45 46.42
C ALA A 492 19.47 -3.15 45.29
N ASP A 493 18.52 -4.02 45.62
CA ASP A 493 17.77 -4.82 44.64
C ASP A 493 16.62 -4.04 43.96
N ALA A 494 16.15 -2.97 44.59
CA ALA A 494 15.17 -2.06 43.98
C ALA A 494 15.74 -1.33 42.74
N ARG A 495 17.05 -1.16 42.63
CA ARG A 495 17.72 -0.56 41.45
C ARG A 495 17.96 -1.59 40.36
N SER A 496 18.25 -2.83 40.70
CA SER A 496 18.42 -3.93 39.74
C SER A 496 17.06 -4.36 39.14
N ALA A 497 16.04 -4.47 39.97
CA ALA A 497 14.67 -4.76 39.52
C ALA A 497 14.06 -3.68 38.59
N ARG A 498 14.47 -2.42 38.75
CA ARG A 498 14.11 -1.35 37.80
C ARG A 498 14.86 -1.46 36.46
N ARG A 499 16.07 -2.03 36.44
CA ARG A 499 16.82 -2.27 35.20
C ARG A 499 16.31 -3.52 34.46
N SER A 500 15.95 -4.59 35.16
CA SER A 500 15.39 -5.81 34.54
C SER A 500 13.97 -5.61 34.01
N ARG A 501 13.17 -4.68 34.60
CA ARG A 501 11.86 -4.29 34.08
C ARG A 501 11.90 -3.52 32.75
N ARG A 502 13.06 -2.96 32.37
CA ARG A 502 13.25 -2.32 31.06
C ARG A 502 13.51 -3.32 29.92
N ALA A 503 13.78 -4.58 30.23
CA ALA A 503 14.06 -5.64 29.27
C ALA A 503 12.94 -6.70 29.15
N ALA A 504 11.80 -6.51 29.82
CA ALA A 504 10.67 -7.43 29.67
C ALA A 504 9.99 -7.23 28.29
N PRO A 505 9.64 -8.32 27.57
CA PRO A 505 9.03 -8.23 26.26
C PRO A 505 7.73 -7.40 26.33
N ARG A 506 7.55 -6.52 25.32
CA ARG A 506 6.36 -5.64 25.17
C ARG A 506 5.00 -6.34 25.34
N ALA A 507 4.94 -7.66 25.16
CA ALA A 507 3.74 -8.48 25.36
C ALA A 507 3.17 -8.41 26.79
N ALA A 508 4.03 -8.32 27.82
CA ALA A 508 3.58 -8.22 29.20
C ALA A 508 3.03 -6.81 29.55
N GLN A 509 3.54 -5.78 28.87
CA GLN A 509 3.04 -4.41 29.02
C GLN A 509 1.66 -4.22 28.38
N LEU A 510 1.38 -4.91 27.26
CA LEU A 510 0.09 -4.86 26.56
C LEU A 510 -1.05 -5.48 27.40
N LEU A 511 -0.77 -6.59 28.10
CA LEU A 511 -1.75 -7.21 28.99
C LEU A 511 -2.02 -6.39 30.27
N GLY A 512 -0.99 -5.74 30.80
CA GLY A 512 -1.13 -4.83 31.94
C GLY A 512 -1.93 -3.57 31.62
N SER A 513 -1.74 -3.00 30.44
CA SER A 513 -2.46 -1.79 29.99
C SER A 513 -3.94 -2.07 29.71
N ALA A 514 -4.26 -3.24 29.16
CA ALA A 514 -5.66 -3.66 28.93
C ALA A 514 -6.42 -3.87 30.25
N MET A 515 -5.78 -4.41 31.29
CA MET A 515 -6.40 -4.58 32.61
C MET A 515 -6.57 -3.27 33.37
N LEU A 516 -5.64 -2.34 33.30
CA LEU A 516 -5.74 -1.01 33.94
C LEU A 516 -6.80 -0.16 33.23
N TRP A 517 -6.90 -0.20 31.91
CA TRP A 517 -7.93 0.48 31.14
C TRP A 517 -9.33 -0.06 31.45
N TRP A 518 -9.48 -1.38 31.67
CA TRP A 518 -10.75 -2.00 32.04
C TRP A 518 -11.18 -1.63 33.48
N SER A 519 -10.24 -1.49 34.41
CA SER A 519 -10.54 -1.08 35.80
C SER A 519 -10.91 0.40 35.92
N ASP A 520 -10.33 1.27 35.09
CA ASP A 520 -10.60 2.71 35.09
C ASP A 520 -12.00 3.02 34.50
N ARG A 521 -12.40 2.31 33.46
CA ARG A 521 -13.73 2.51 32.85
C ARG A 521 -14.88 2.01 33.74
N ARG A 522 -14.65 1.03 34.60
CA ARG A 522 -15.65 0.67 35.66
C ARG A 522 -15.83 1.74 36.70
N ARG A 523 -14.81 2.53 36.97
CA ARG A 523 -14.92 3.67 37.90
C ARG A 523 -15.60 4.88 37.28
N GLN A 524 -15.43 5.06 35.95
CA GLN A 524 -16.08 6.15 35.20
C GLN A 524 -17.52 5.83 34.80
N GLY A 525 -17.91 4.56 34.69
CA GLY A 525 -19.30 4.15 34.38
C GLY A 525 -20.28 4.25 35.53
N ALA A 526 -19.83 4.67 36.73
CA ALA A 526 -20.72 4.92 37.91
C ALA A 526 -21.19 6.38 38.01
N SER A 527 -20.62 7.30 37.21
CA SER A 527 -21.15 8.66 37.03
C SER A 527 -21.86 8.69 35.67
N GLY A 528 -23.20 8.60 35.73
CA GLY A 528 -24.03 8.65 34.55
C GLY A 528 -23.88 9.97 33.82
N GLU A 529 -23.24 9.94 32.68
CA GLU A 529 -23.43 10.91 31.61
C GLU A 529 -22.69 10.41 30.32
N HIS A 530 -23.43 10.44 29.21
CA HIS A 530 -23.07 10.11 27.83
C HIS A 530 -22.98 8.60 27.44
N ARG A 531 -24.14 7.96 27.42
CA ARG A 531 -24.42 7.01 26.32
C ARG A 531 -24.65 7.82 25.05
N ALA A 532 -23.59 8.07 24.28
CA ALA A 532 -23.77 8.39 22.88
C ALA A 532 -24.35 7.12 22.22
N SER A 533 -25.62 7.18 21.85
CA SER A 533 -26.25 6.17 21.01
C SER A 533 -25.51 6.16 19.67
N TYR A 534 -24.95 5.03 19.29
CA TYR A 534 -24.31 4.82 17.99
C TYR A 534 -25.32 4.74 16.81
N ASP A 535 -26.57 5.03 17.09
CA ASP A 535 -27.71 4.92 16.16
C ASP A 535 -28.08 6.25 15.49
N ASP A 536 -27.35 7.34 15.76
CA ASP A 536 -27.48 8.56 14.96
C ASP A 536 -26.78 8.34 13.61
N GLU A 537 -27.55 7.84 12.62
CA GLU A 537 -27.21 8.01 11.22
C GLU A 537 -26.98 9.51 10.96
N PRO A 538 -25.90 9.89 10.25
CA PRO A 538 -25.72 11.29 9.88
C PRO A 538 -26.96 11.72 9.08
N SER A 539 -27.61 12.78 9.53
CA SER A 539 -28.77 13.37 8.84
C SER A 539 -28.45 13.51 7.35
N GLU A 540 -29.42 13.23 6.48
CA GLU A 540 -29.30 13.27 5.02
C GLU A 540 -28.77 14.60 4.44
N GLU A 541 -28.67 15.65 5.27
CA GLU A 541 -28.24 17.00 4.88
C GLU A 541 -26.73 17.30 5.01
N GLY A 542 -25.88 16.35 5.48
CA GLY A 542 -24.46 16.60 5.70
C GLY A 542 -23.56 15.94 4.64
N GLY A 543 -22.83 16.73 3.81
CA GLY A 543 -21.78 16.23 2.89
C GLY A 543 -20.58 15.62 3.63
N VAL A 544 -19.64 15.00 2.86
CA VAL A 544 -18.43 14.31 3.40
C VAL A 544 -17.61 15.22 4.31
N VAL A 545 -17.37 16.48 3.92
CA VAL A 545 -16.61 17.45 4.73
C VAL A 545 -17.30 17.68 6.09
N SER A 546 -18.63 17.79 6.10
CA SER A 546 -19.42 17.94 7.35
C SER A 546 -19.30 16.71 8.25
N ALA A 547 -19.30 15.50 7.68
CA ALA A 547 -19.10 14.27 8.45
C ALA A 547 -17.71 14.19 9.08
N VAL A 548 -16.67 14.60 8.35
CA VAL A 548 -15.29 14.70 8.87
C VAL A 548 -15.21 15.74 9.99
N ARG A 549 -15.81 16.92 9.78
CA ARG A 549 -15.85 18.00 10.77
C ARG A 549 -16.52 17.56 12.07
N LEU A 550 -17.63 16.85 11.95
CA LEU A 550 -18.32 16.23 13.09
C LEU A 550 -17.45 15.21 13.81
N ALA A 551 -16.76 14.34 13.06
CA ALA A 551 -15.87 13.34 13.63
C ALA A 551 -14.71 13.96 14.43
N LEU A 552 -14.12 15.03 13.91
CA LEU A 552 -13.03 15.76 14.57
C LEU A 552 -13.51 16.54 15.81
N ARG A 553 -14.71 17.11 15.75
CA ARG A 553 -15.33 17.76 16.92
C ARG A 553 -15.59 16.76 18.04
N ASP A 554 -16.14 15.60 17.73
CA ASP A 554 -16.50 14.56 18.71
C ASP A 554 -15.25 13.84 19.27
N SER A 555 -14.18 13.81 18.50
CA SER A 555 -12.92 13.15 18.88
C SER A 555 -11.70 13.94 18.36
N PRO A 556 -11.41 15.09 18.97
CA PRO A 556 -10.33 15.98 18.50
C PRO A 556 -8.97 15.29 18.52
N MET A 557 -8.12 15.69 17.60
CA MET A 557 -6.72 15.25 17.51
C MET A 557 -5.81 16.40 17.93
N ALA A 558 -4.80 16.08 18.76
CA ALA A 558 -3.78 17.06 19.08
C ALA A 558 -2.95 17.38 17.83
N PRO A 559 -2.52 18.63 17.62
CA PRO A 559 -1.59 18.96 16.55
C PRO A 559 -0.36 18.08 16.62
N ALA A 560 0.01 17.45 15.49
CA ALA A 560 1.19 16.61 15.39
C ALA A 560 2.36 17.46 14.83
N ALA A 561 3.38 17.67 15.66
CA ALA A 561 4.65 18.17 15.15
C ALA A 561 5.32 17.08 14.31
N VAL A 562 5.66 17.39 13.06
CA VAL A 562 6.34 16.44 12.16
C VAL A 562 7.84 16.51 12.42
N PRO A 563 8.45 15.46 12.99
CA PRO A 563 9.90 15.42 13.16
C PRO A 563 10.60 15.37 11.79
N ARG A 564 11.66 16.14 11.63
CA ARG A 564 12.49 16.20 10.42
C ARG A 564 13.94 15.85 10.77
N SER A 565 14.15 14.73 11.48
CA SER A 565 15.45 14.30 11.98
C SER A 565 16.15 13.29 11.06
N TYR A 566 15.59 12.99 9.89
CA TYR A 566 16.17 12.10 8.89
C TYR A 566 17.13 12.83 7.94
N ALA A 567 17.95 12.08 7.22
CA ALA A 567 18.98 12.60 6.33
C ALA A 567 18.37 13.52 5.22
N GLY A 568 19.01 14.65 4.98
CA GLY A 568 18.55 15.63 3.97
C GLY A 568 17.42 16.56 4.41
N ALA A 569 16.79 16.32 5.57
CA ALA A 569 15.65 17.10 6.05
C ALA A 569 16.01 18.52 6.58
N GLY A 570 17.29 18.84 6.73
CA GLY A 570 17.76 20.06 7.41
C GLY A 570 17.30 21.41 6.84
N GLY A 571 16.61 21.42 5.69
CA GLY A 571 16.04 22.64 5.09
C GLY A 571 14.55 22.91 5.41
N TRP A 572 13.88 22.03 6.16
CA TRP A 572 12.43 22.13 6.40
C TRP A 572 12.03 22.78 7.73
N GLY A 573 12.99 23.37 8.47
CA GLY A 573 12.85 23.78 9.88
C GLY A 573 12.20 25.12 10.17
N SER A 574 11.67 25.88 9.21
CA SER A 574 10.95 27.13 9.47
C SER A 574 9.66 27.22 8.64
N GLU A 575 8.60 27.78 9.23
CA GLU A 575 7.32 28.05 8.55
C GLU A 575 7.42 29.07 7.37
N HIS A 576 8.59 29.59 7.14
CA HIS A 576 8.94 30.41 5.98
C HIS A 576 10.02 29.68 5.18
N ALA A 577 9.60 28.89 4.20
CA ALA A 577 10.48 28.50 3.10
C ALA A 577 10.90 29.79 2.40
N THR A 578 12.12 30.24 2.67
CA THR A 578 12.78 31.27 1.84
C THR A 578 12.80 30.73 0.41
N GLU A 579 12.59 31.66 -0.54
CA GLU A 579 12.68 31.41 -1.98
C GLU A 579 13.85 30.48 -2.33
N PRO A 580 13.72 29.64 -3.39
CA PRO A 580 14.78 28.72 -3.81
C PRO A 580 16.08 29.54 -3.93
N SER A 581 17.10 29.21 -3.18
CA SER A 581 18.40 29.85 -3.34
C SER A 581 18.89 29.52 -4.73
N GLU A 582 19.07 30.50 -5.58
CA GLU A 582 19.63 30.40 -6.94
C GLU A 582 21.08 29.90 -6.98
N HIS A 583 21.67 29.60 -5.84
CA HIS A 583 22.99 28.99 -5.77
C HIS A 583 22.87 27.49 -5.97
N ALA A 584 22.99 27.06 -7.23
CA ALA A 584 23.25 25.69 -7.61
C ALA A 584 24.49 25.19 -6.81
N ILE A 585 24.26 24.33 -5.81
CA ILE A 585 25.36 23.57 -5.23
C ILE A 585 25.80 22.63 -6.36
N GLU A 586 27.02 22.80 -6.88
CA GLU A 586 27.58 21.87 -7.84
C GLU A 586 27.50 20.44 -7.25
N PRO A 587 26.96 19.47 -8.00
CA PRO A 587 26.87 18.10 -7.50
C PRO A 587 28.29 17.58 -7.24
N SER A 588 28.46 16.93 -6.10
CA SER A 588 29.73 16.25 -5.84
C SER A 588 29.92 15.10 -6.85
N GLU A 589 31.16 14.83 -7.29
CA GLU A 589 31.46 13.67 -8.14
C GLU A 589 30.90 12.39 -7.56
N HIS A 590 30.91 12.26 -6.24
CA HIS A 590 30.27 11.14 -5.53
C HIS A 590 28.73 11.02 -5.81
N ALA A 591 28.00 12.12 -5.91
CA ALA A 591 26.57 12.10 -6.23
C ALA A 591 26.36 11.63 -7.68
N ILE A 592 27.21 12.06 -8.60
CA ILE A 592 27.17 11.63 -10.01
C ILE A 592 27.44 10.12 -10.12
N GLU A 593 28.48 9.62 -9.47
CA GLU A 593 28.83 8.18 -9.46
C GLU A 593 27.70 7.36 -8.84
N LEU A 594 27.13 7.81 -7.73
CA LEU A 594 26.01 7.14 -7.08
C LEU A 594 24.77 7.10 -8.01
N PHE A 595 24.47 8.19 -8.72
CA PHE A 595 23.40 8.22 -9.71
C PHE A 595 23.60 7.13 -10.76
N VAL A 596 24.81 7.07 -11.34
CA VAL A 596 25.15 6.06 -12.37
C VAL A 596 24.97 4.64 -11.82
N GLU A 597 25.52 4.35 -10.64
CA GLU A 597 25.39 3.04 -9.98
C GLU A 597 23.91 2.66 -9.79
N ARG A 598 23.12 3.57 -9.22
CA ARG A 598 21.72 3.31 -8.91
C ARG A 598 20.85 3.16 -10.16
N PHE A 599 21.05 4.03 -11.16
CA PHE A 599 20.31 3.96 -12.41
C PHE A 599 20.59 2.64 -13.16
N CYS A 600 21.86 2.23 -13.25
CA CYS A 600 22.24 0.96 -13.85
C CYS A 600 21.71 -0.26 -13.09
N SER A 601 21.58 -0.17 -11.76
CA SER A 601 21.02 -1.28 -10.93
C SER A 601 19.56 -1.59 -11.25
N TYR A 602 18.81 -0.62 -11.80
CA TYR A 602 17.44 -0.80 -12.29
C TYR A 602 17.36 -1.29 -13.74
N GLY A 603 18.51 -1.47 -14.43
CA GLY A 603 18.57 -1.98 -15.79
C GLY A 603 18.58 -0.89 -16.87
N GLY A 604 18.79 0.36 -16.49
CA GLY A 604 19.16 1.44 -17.40
C GLY A 604 20.65 1.39 -17.74
N GLU A 605 21.08 2.13 -18.76
CA GLU A 605 22.49 2.32 -19.09
C GLU A 605 22.84 3.82 -19.10
N VAL A 606 24.09 4.14 -18.75
CA VAL A 606 24.58 5.53 -18.74
C VAL A 606 25.80 5.64 -19.63
N SER A 607 25.78 6.61 -20.53
CA SER A 607 26.92 7.03 -21.37
C SER A 607 27.34 8.43 -20.96
N ARG A 608 28.64 8.66 -20.74
CA ARG A 608 29.19 10.01 -20.45
C ARG A 608 29.52 10.77 -21.73
N ALA A 609 29.29 12.06 -21.72
CA ALA A 609 29.59 12.96 -22.82
C ALA A 609 30.07 14.32 -22.27
N THR A 610 30.79 15.07 -23.08
CA THR A 610 31.03 16.51 -22.85
C THR A 610 30.04 17.32 -23.68
N PRO A 611 29.84 18.63 -23.42
CA PRO A 611 28.91 19.43 -24.20
C PRO A 611 29.13 19.36 -25.73
N GLY A 612 30.38 19.17 -26.17
CA GLY A 612 30.72 19.06 -27.59
C GLY A 612 30.54 17.65 -28.19
N THR A 613 30.27 16.61 -27.37
CA THR A 613 30.18 15.21 -27.81
C THR A 613 28.80 14.59 -27.59
N VAL A 614 27.81 15.34 -27.12
CA VAL A 614 26.44 14.86 -26.80
C VAL A 614 25.83 14.19 -28.03
N ALA A 615 25.85 14.82 -29.20
CA ALA A 615 25.28 14.26 -30.43
C ALA A 615 25.89 12.92 -30.80
N ALA A 616 27.19 12.76 -30.62
CA ALA A 616 27.89 11.50 -30.89
C ALA A 616 27.52 10.41 -29.89
N ALA A 617 27.38 10.76 -28.60
CA ALA A 617 26.95 9.84 -27.54
C ALA A 617 25.48 9.40 -27.74
N VAL A 618 24.59 10.30 -28.07
CA VAL A 618 23.19 10.00 -28.40
C VAL A 618 23.14 9.06 -29.61
N GLY A 619 23.88 9.37 -30.68
CA GLY A 619 23.97 8.51 -31.87
C GLY A 619 24.46 7.10 -31.54
N ALA A 620 25.52 6.96 -30.74
CA ALA A 620 26.06 5.67 -30.33
C ALA A 620 25.06 4.83 -29.52
N VAL A 621 24.32 5.46 -28.59
CA VAL A 621 23.28 4.80 -27.81
C VAL A 621 22.13 4.31 -28.68
N LEU A 622 21.68 5.13 -29.63
CA LEU A 622 20.63 4.78 -30.58
C LEU A 622 21.06 3.63 -31.51
N GLU A 623 22.29 3.66 -32.03
CA GLU A 623 22.85 2.57 -32.86
C GLU A 623 22.96 1.26 -32.08
N LYS A 624 23.46 1.30 -30.85
CA LYS A 624 23.57 0.12 -29.99
C LYS A 624 22.21 -0.57 -29.77
N ARG A 625 21.13 0.19 -29.73
CA ARG A 625 19.76 -0.32 -29.54
C ARG A 625 19.02 -0.56 -30.86
N SER A 626 19.65 -0.30 -32.01
CA SER A 626 19.05 -0.42 -33.35
C SER A 626 17.82 0.48 -33.55
N SER A 627 17.79 1.65 -32.88
CA SER A 627 16.72 2.64 -33.01
C SER A 627 17.05 3.55 -34.21
N ARG A 628 16.16 3.64 -35.20
CA ARG A 628 16.36 4.39 -36.44
C ARG A 628 15.38 5.55 -36.59
N TRP A 629 14.13 5.34 -36.22
CA TRP A 629 13.10 6.37 -36.30
C TRP A 629 12.89 7.01 -34.93
N ILE A 630 13.36 8.24 -34.79
CA ILE A 630 13.51 8.94 -33.52
C ILE A 630 12.58 10.12 -33.48
N VAL A 631 11.86 10.31 -32.40
CA VAL A 631 11.05 11.49 -32.13
C VAL A 631 11.69 12.31 -31.01
N VAL A 632 11.71 13.63 -31.18
CA VAL A 632 12.27 14.57 -30.20
C VAL A 632 11.31 15.73 -29.95
N PRO A 633 11.36 16.36 -28.77
CA PRO A 633 10.63 17.60 -28.54
C PRO A 633 10.99 18.70 -29.52
N GLU A 634 10.04 19.58 -29.83
CA GLU A 634 10.27 20.72 -30.70
C GLU A 634 11.43 21.62 -30.22
N ASP A 635 11.50 21.78 -28.91
CA ASP A 635 12.45 22.65 -28.22
C ASP A 635 13.72 21.92 -27.72
N LEU A 636 13.98 20.68 -28.16
CA LEU A 636 15.22 19.98 -27.83
C LEU A 636 16.40 20.66 -28.54
N PRO A 637 17.54 20.91 -27.83
CA PRO A 637 18.70 21.57 -28.44
C PRO A 637 19.21 20.84 -29.69
N GLU A 638 19.34 21.54 -30.80
CA GLU A 638 19.85 21.02 -32.08
C GLU A 638 21.22 20.34 -31.94
N PRO A 639 22.20 20.89 -31.14
CA PRO A 639 23.49 20.26 -30.94
C PRO A 639 23.47 18.89 -30.28
N TRP A 640 22.32 18.44 -29.74
CA TRP A 640 22.16 17.12 -29.13
C TRP A 640 21.72 16.04 -30.13
N LEU A 641 21.30 16.45 -31.32
CA LEU A 641 20.80 15.52 -32.33
C LEU A 641 21.97 14.84 -33.08
N PRO A 642 21.87 13.52 -33.36
CA PRO A 642 22.91 12.80 -34.07
C PRO A 642 23.05 13.30 -35.51
N THR A 643 24.26 13.70 -35.88
CA THR A 643 24.59 14.19 -37.22
C THR A 643 25.19 13.13 -38.14
N LYS A 644 25.53 11.96 -37.60
CA LYS A 644 26.08 10.81 -38.31
C LYS A 644 25.24 9.57 -38.05
N GLY A 645 25.13 8.68 -39.01
CA GLY A 645 24.31 7.47 -38.92
C GLY A 645 23.02 7.59 -39.76
N ASP A 646 22.33 6.45 -39.93
CA ASP A 646 21.08 6.36 -40.68
C ASP A 646 19.91 6.56 -39.75
N PHE A 647 19.69 7.81 -39.32
CA PHE A 647 18.61 8.20 -38.40
C PHE A 647 17.58 9.06 -39.11
N ARG A 648 16.31 8.71 -38.90
CA ARG A 648 15.18 9.56 -39.24
C ARG A 648 14.75 10.30 -37.96
N VAL A 649 15.11 11.56 -37.83
CA VAL A 649 14.74 12.41 -36.71
C VAL A 649 13.49 13.23 -37.04
N GLU A 650 12.48 13.15 -36.19
CA GLU A 650 11.21 13.87 -36.34
C GLU A 650 10.98 14.74 -35.08
N ARG A 651 10.66 16.00 -35.27
CA ARG A 651 10.27 16.87 -34.17
C ARG A 651 8.77 16.71 -33.90
N ASP A 652 8.42 16.51 -32.63
CA ASP A 652 7.04 16.40 -32.19
C ASP A 652 6.42 17.82 -32.12
N ASP A 653 5.72 18.20 -33.18
CA ASP A 653 4.96 19.45 -33.26
C ASP A 653 3.66 19.44 -32.46
N ARG A 654 3.37 18.33 -31.75
CA ARG A 654 2.22 18.16 -30.83
C ARG A 654 0.85 18.08 -31.51
N VAL A 655 0.80 18.00 -32.81
CA VAL A 655 -0.46 18.00 -33.56
C VAL A 655 -0.92 16.56 -33.87
N GLY A 656 0.03 15.60 -33.92
CA GLY A 656 -0.29 14.21 -34.24
C GLY A 656 -0.91 13.44 -33.06
N PRO A 657 -1.78 12.45 -33.36
CA PRO A 657 -2.34 11.57 -32.35
C PRO A 657 -1.25 10.75 -31.66
N ALA A 658 -1.47 10.36 -30.39
CA ALA A 658 -0.54 9.54 -29.64
C ALA A 658 -0.23 8.19 -30.33
N LEU A 659 -1.15 7.69 -31.16
CA LEU A 659 -0.98 6.48 -31.97
C LEU A 659 0.24 6.57 -32.91
N ASP A 660 0.55 7.76 -33.44
CA ASP A 660 1.69 7.95 -34.34
C ASP A 660 3.02 7.80 -33.63
N LEU A 661 3.08 8.15 -32.33
CA LEU A 661 4.27 7.95 -31.51
C LEU A 661 4.57 6.48 -31.22
N ASP A 662 3.55 5.63 -31.23
CA ASP A 662 3.70 4.19 -31.00
C ASP A 662 4.55 3.49 -32.09
N ALA A 663 4.58 4.05 -33.28
CA ALA A 663 5.36 3.54 -34.39
C ALA A 663 6.85 4.01 -34.39
N ARG A 664 7.24 4.90 -33.47
CA ARG A 664 8.62 5.41 -33.36
C ARG A 664 9.47 4.45 -32.53
N ASP A 665 10.74 4.25 -32.95
CA ASP A 665 11.66 3.36 -32.24
C ASP A 665 12.11 3.98 -30.90
N ALA A 666 12.44 5.26 -30.91
CA ALA A 666 13.01 5.96 -29.76
C ALA A 666 12.50 7.39 -29.61
N ALA A 667 12.57 7.87 -28.36
CA ALA A 667 12.50 9.29 -28.04
C ALA A 667 13.80 9.77 -27.36
N VAL A 668 14.24 11.00 -27.68
CA VAL A 668 15.33 11.68 -26.97
C VAL A 668 14.77 12.93 -26.32
N VAL A 669 14.96 13.06 -24.99
CA VAL A 669 14.39 14.15 -24.18
C VAL A 669 15.42 14.69 -23.19
N ALA A 670 15.23 15.94 -22.74
CA ALA A 670 15.89 16.50 -21.56
C ALA A 670 15.19 16.06 -20.27
N CYS A 671 15.73 16.44 -19.13
CA CYS A 671 15.07 16.27 -17.82
C CYS A 671 15.08 17.56 -17.01
N ALA A 672 14.28 17.61 -15.95
CA ALA A 672 14.31 18.69 -14.96
C ALA A 672 15.48 18.50 -13.98
N LEU A 673 15.63 17.29 -13.45
CA LEU A 673 16.72 16.89 -12.57
C LEU A 673 16.88 15.37 -12.51
N ALA A 674 17.99 14.91 -11.91
CA ALA A 674 18.25 13.51 -11.62
C ALA A 674 18.59 13.35 -10.13
N ILE A 675 18.15 12.23 -9.50
CA ILE A 675 18.28 11.96 -8.07
C ILE A 675 19.27 10.82 -7.85
N ALA A 676 20.38 11.11 -7.21
CA ALA A 676 21.48 10.15 -7.02
C ALA A 676 21.08 8.96 -6.12
N GLU A 677 20.48 9.22 -4.98
CA GLU A 677 20.09 8.18 -4.00
C GLU A 677 19.24 7.06 -4.62
N THR A 678 18.41 7.39 -5.58
CA THR A 678 17.43 6.46 -6.18
C THR A 678 17.68 6.12 -7.63
N GLY A 679 18.66 6.78 -8.31
CA GLY A 679 18.88 6.61 -9.75
C GLY A 679 17.67 7.03 -10.58
N THR A 680 17.02 8.14 -10.21
CA THR A 680 15.76 8.60 -10.81
C THR A 680 16.00 9.81 -11.68
N VAL A 681 15.43 9.86 -12.88
CA VAL A 681 15.30 11.07 -13.69
C VAL A 681 13.89 11.62 -13.57
N VAL A 682 13.75 12.94 -13.53
CA VAL A 682 12.48 13.62 -13.35
C VAL A 682 12.16 14.49 -14.58
N LEU A 683 10.98 14.29 -15.13
CA LEU A 683 10.39 15.10 -16.18
C LEU A 683 9.22 15.90 -15.59
N ASP A 684 9.22 17.22 -15.78
CA ASP A 684 8.19 18.15 -15.26
C ASP A 684 7.48 18.97 -16.35
N GLY A 685 7.73 18.62 -17.63
CA GLY A 685 7.19 19.32 -18.79
C GLY A 685 7.94 20.59 -19.16
N GLY A 686 9.16 20.79 -18.64
CA GLY A 686 10.06 21.89 -18.97
C GLY A 686 10.65 21.79 -20.38
N VAL A 687 11.61 22.70 -20.66
CA VAL A 687 12.28 22.81 -21.98
C VAL A 687 12.96 21.49 -22.36
N GLY A 688 12.81 21.07 -23.62
CA GLY A 688 13.42 19.85 -24.16
C GLY A 688 12.81 18.54 -23.67
N GLN A 689 11.74 18.56 -22.88
CA GLN A 689 11.10 17.36 -22.33
C GLN A 689 9.88 16.92 -23.15
N GLY A 690 9.25 17.83 -23.88
CA GLY A 690 8.09 17.57 -24.72
C GLY A 690 6.84 17.13 -23.97
N ARG A 691 5.92 16.47 -24.66
CA ARG A 691 4.71 15.91 -24.07
C ARG A 691 4.98 14.55 -23.40
N ARG A 692 4.15 14.17 -22.41
CA ARG A 692 4.35 12.94 -21.61
C ARG A 692 4.35 11.65 -22.45
N ALA A 693 3.58 11.62 -23.56
CA ALA A 693 3.52 10.47 -24.45
C ALA A 693 4.89 10.15 -25.10
N LEU A 694 5.77 11.14 -25.31
CA LEU A 694 7.12 10.92 -25.82
C LEU A 694 7.96 10.00 -24.92
N SER A 695 7.91 10.18 -23.62
CA SER A 695 8.63 9.33 -22.67
C SER A 695 7.89 8.03 -22.32
N LEU A 696 6.78 7.72 -23.00
CA LEU A 696 5.90 6.60 -22.66
C LEU A 696 5.70 5.60 -23.80
N LEU A 697 5.45 6.09 -25.02
CA LEU A 697 5.03 5.25 -26.14
C LEU A 697 6.19 4.62 -26.92
N PRO A 698 7.25 5.35 -27.31
CA PRO A 698 8.41 4.76 -27.94
C PRO A 698 9.06 3.69 -27.06
N ASP A 699 9.58 2.64 -27.69
CA ASP A 699 10.12 1.50 -26.95
C ASP A 699 11.48 1.76 -26.31
N HIS A 700 12.19 2.77 -26.81
CA HIS A 700 13.47 3.23 -26.30
C HIS A 700 13.39 4.70 -25.88
N LEU A 701 13.72 4.99 -24.64
CA LEU A 701 13.82 6.34 -24.10
C LEU A 701 15.28 6.68 -23.80
N VAL A 702 15.79 7.76 -24.42
CA VAL A 702 17.09 8.35 -24.12
C VAL A 702 16.86 9.67 -23.40
N VAL A 703 17.43 9.83 -22.21
CA VAL A 703 17.34 11.06 -21.42
C VAL A 703 18.72 11.71 -21.36
N VAL A 704 18.82 12.96 -21.79
CA VAL A 704 20.04 13.75 -21.63
C VAL A 704 19.97 14.44 -20.27
N VAL A 705 21.00 14.21 -19.45
CA VAL A 705 21.12 14.75 -18.08
C VAL A 705 22.42 15.56 -18.01
N GLU A 706 22.33 16.84 -17.68
CA GLU A 706 23.51 17.64 -17.40
C GLU A 706 23.95 17.46 -15.94
N ALA A 707 25.26 17.41 -15.68
CA ALA A 707 25.81 17.11 -14.36
C ALA A 707 25.20 18.00 -13.26
N HIS A 708 24.99 19.29 -13.52
CA HIS A 708 24.40 20.23 -12.57
C HIS A 708 22.94 19.92 -12.17
N GLN A 709 22.23 19.08 -12.94
CA GLN A 709 20.87 18.62 -12.64
C GLN A 709 20.85 17.46 -11.64
N VAL A 710 22.01 16.86 -11.32
CA VAL A 710 22.07 15.77 -10.35
C VAL A 710 21.96 16.31 -8.93
N VAL A 711 20.98 15.83 -8.17
CA VAL A 711 20.79 16.15 -6.75
C VAL A 711 21.05 14.92 -5.87
N ALA A 712 21.45 15.13 -4.62
CA ALA A 712 21.84 14.03 -3.75
C ALA A 712 20.69 13.08 -3.40
N GLY A 713 19.55 13.61 -2.99
CA GLY A 713 18.42 12.79 -2.51
C GLY A 713 17.03 13.40 -2.79
N LEU A 714 15.99 12.70 -2.32
CA LEU A 714 14.61 13.14 -2.51
C LEU A 714 14.30 14.49 -1.86
N PRO A 715 14.79 14.82 -0.65
CA PRO A 715 14.54 16.14 -0.07
C PRO A 715 15.07 17.28 -0.92
N ASP A 716 16.24 17.10 -1.59
CA ASP A 716 16.83 18.11 -2.49
C ASP A 716 15.98 18.27 -3.76
N ALA A 717 15.49 17.15 -4.30
CA ALA A 717 14.60 17.18 -5.47
C ALA A 717 13.32 17.96 -5.18
N MET A 718 12.68 17.71 -4.03
CA MET A 718 11.44 18.41 -3.64
C MET A 718 11.62 19.93 -3.48
N ARG A 719 12.82 20.39 -3.10
CA ARG A 719 13.12 21.81 -3.00
C ARG A 719 13.29 22.51 -4.35
N ARG A 720 13.69 21.76 -5.39
CA ARG A 720 13.89 22.30 -6.76
C ARG A 720 12.67 22.16 -7.66
N LEU A 721 11.80 21.18 -7.39
CA LEU A 721 10.61 20.92 -8.19
C LEU A 721 9.43 21.78 -7.77
N ARG A 722 8.60 22.13 -8.74
CA ARG A 722 7.38 22.93 -8.50
C ARG A 722 6.19 22.00 -8.21
N PRO A 723 5.48 22.22 -7.09
CA PRO A 723 4.33 21.38 -6.71
C PRO A 723 3.19 21.35 -7.74
N GLU A 724 3.05 22.42 -8.54
CA GLU A 724 1.98 22.57 -9.53
C GLU A 724 2.30 21.91 -10.88
N SER A 725 3.55 21.48 -11.10
CA SER A 725 3.94 20.83 -12.35
C SER A 725 3.42 19.39 -12.41
N ASN A 726 2.96 18.98 -13.60
CA ASN A 726 2.75 17.58 -13.88
C ASN A 726 4.09 16.87 -14.02
N GLN A 727 4.37 15.90 -13.17
CA GLN A 727 5.70 15.28 -13.08
C GLN A 727 5.64 13.81 -13.42
N THR A 728 6.72 13.31 -14.02
CA THR A 728 6.98 11.90 -14.24
C THR A 728 8.39 11.57 -13.76
N TRP A 729 8.50 10.73 -12.76
CA TRP A 729 9.75 10.26 -12.19
C TRP A 729 10.02 8.85 -12.71
N ILE A 730 11.21 8.63 -13.25
CA ILE A 730 11.60 7.40 -13.94
C ILE A 730 12.88 6.88 -13.31
N SER A 731 12.79 5.74 -12.58
CA SER A 731 13.94 5.11 -11.91
C SER A 731 14.45 3.87 -12.66
N GLY A 732 13.88 3.53 -13.80
CA GLY A 732 14.28 2.37 -14.59
C GLY A 732 13.29 2.10 -15.72
N PRO A 733 13.61 1.15 -16.60
CA PRO A 733 12.67 0.70 -17.64
C PRO A 733 11.43 0.08 -17.02
N SER A 734 10.31 0.12 -17.78
CA SER A 734 9.07 -0.57 -17.42
C SER A 734 9.35 -2.01 -16.98
N ALA A 735 8.83 -2.42 -15.84
CA ALA A 735 9.06 -3.78 -15.33
C ALA A 735 7.90 -4.26 -14.47
N THR A 736 7.69 -5.58 -14.46
CA THR A 736 6.82 -6.25 -13.49
C THR A 736 7.61 -7.29 -12.68
N VAL A 737 7.09 -7.61 -11.50
CA VAL A 737 7.55 -8.73 -10.66
C VAL A 737 6.42 -9.71 -10.38
N ASP A 738 5.27 -9.56 -11.02
CA ASP A 738 4.02 -10.25 -10.69
C ASP A 738 3.99 -11.73 -11.08
N ILE A 739 4.92 -12.15 -11.97
CA ILE A 739 5.10 -13.55 -12.32
C ILE A 739 6.22 -14.14 -11.46
N GLU A 740 5.88 -14.81 -10.37
CA GLU A 740 6.79 -15.50 -9.44
C GLU A 740 7.93 -14.63 -8.88
N LEU A 741 7.73 -13.31 -8.76
CA LEU A 741 8.73 -12.31 -8.30
C LEU A 741 10.01 -12.27 -9.17
N VAL A 742 9.93 -12.73 -10.42
CA VAL A 742 10.98 -12.55 -11.41
C VAL A 742 10.79 -11.17 -12.06
N ARG A 743 11.82 -10.31 -11.98
CA ARG A 743 11.77 -9.01 -12.64
C ARG A 743 11.82 -9.17 -14.16
N VAL A 744 10.74 -8.84 -14.82
CA VAL A 744 10.61 -8.85 -16.29
C VAL A 744 10.48 -7.40 -16.75
N GLN A 745 11.35 -7.00 -17.69
CA GLN A 745 11.31 -5.66 -18.29
C GLN A 745 10.30 -5.60 -19.44
N GLY A 746 9.70 -4.43 -19.66
CA GLY A 746 8.97 -4.10 -20.87
C GLY A 746 7.51 -4.50 -20.90
N VAL A 747 6.76 -4.26 -19.83
CA VAL A 747 5.31 -4.56 -19.80
C VAL A 747 4.52 -3.53 -20.61
N HIS A 748 4.45 -2.26 -20.21
CA HIS A 748 3.63 -1.26 -20.93
C HIS A 748 4.43 -0.03 -21.39
N GLY A 749 5.38 0.49 -20.58
CA GLY A 749 6.25 1.62 -20.91
C GLY A 749 7.47 1.20 -21.77
N PRO A 750 8.45 2.11 -21.93
CA PRO A 750 9.69 1.83 -22.64
C PRO A 750 10.43 0.62 -22.08
N ARG A 751 10.86 -0.27 -22.96
CA ARG A 751 11.67 -1.46 -22.59
C ARG A 751 13.15 -1.13 -22.43
N LYS A 752 13.61 -0.07 -23.10
CA LYS A 752 15.00 0.38 -23.09
C LYS A 752 15.04 1.80 -22.54
N LEU A 753 15.92 2.03 -21.59
CA LEU A 753 16.10 3.33 -20.97
C LEU A 753 17.59 3.61 -20.84
N ASP A 754 18.04 4.66 -21.49
CA ASP A 754 19.44 5.08 -21.51
C ASP A 754 19.56 6.55 -21.09
N VAL A 755 20.63 6.89 -20.39
CA VAL A 755 20.99 8.25 -20.01
C VAL A 755 22.27 8.65 -20.71
N VAL A 756 22.28 9.83 -21.30
CA VAL A 756 23.50 10.50 -21.74
C VAL A 756 23.79 11.58 -20.69
N LEU A 757 24.79 11.32 -19.86
CA LEU A 757 25.23 12.23 -18.80
C LEU A 757 26.29 13.17 -19.37
N VAL A 758 25.99 14.47 -19.33
CA VAL A 758 26.87 15.52 -19.86
C VAL A 758 27.68 16.09 -18.70
N ASP A 759 28.97 15.78 -18.69
CA ASP A 759 29.92 16.31 -17.74
C ASP A 759 30.13 17.83 -18.03
N ALA A 760 30.42 18.62 -16.99
CA ALA A 760 30.53 20.07 -17.07
C ALA A 760 31.69 20.54 -17.99
#